data_77ab2548cebffba31056c530bd15aac0
#
_entry.id   77ab2548cebffba31056c530bd15aac0
#
_cell.length_a   1.000
_cell.length_b   1.000
_cell.length_c   1.000
_cell.angle_alpha   90.00
_cell.angle_beta   90.00
_cell.angle_gamma   90.00
#
_symmetry.space_group_name_H-M   'P 1'
#
loop_
_entity.id
_entity.type
_entity.pdbx_description
1 polymer ?
#
loop_
_entity_poly.entity_id
_entity_poly.type
_entity_poly.pdbx_seq_one_letter_code
_entity_poly.pdbx_strand_id
1 'polypeptide(L)'
;MKKNRNPERTKTLKEKGKIPFRYRFFLGGASFFLALMILVTGVAFAFRETIDLYLSGSRTNVSKEAKEEAAYNSRRLAAQIEAEGAVLLKNENNTLPLSEEITRVNVFGWASTQWLGSGSGSGRVEKVDLDLLGALKEAGIAYNEELTRMYQDFQPKRQKTSTLESWPEESCRLYEPDITDTEYYTEDLLKNAKEYSDTAIMVVGRLSGESNDCPQVQYKKVKKNGQLLRDKRRSYLDLSTEEEGILRYLGENYKNVILLLNTGNVMTLGAIDLMPGIGACVMAGMTGQYSAEALPDLLWGKITPSGRTADTWAYNFRTAASYANAGADGVGSYENGEGLYPFDGTKSGNVGESFKYDQVSYVDYAEGIYVGYKWYETADAQDYWDKYYNLHGRGYQAVVQYPFGYGLSYTTFDWKVVNAPGKREKITADGSYKITVEVTNTGERAGKEVVQLYYAPPYEAGGIEKSAVVLADYAKTGELQPGEKEEVTLSVKARDMASYDFNDSNQNGFAGYELDPGTYVLSLRKNAHETADIPNAQISLKLAENIQYPTDEITGTVVSNKMTGKDAVDGVGIDGSDSGQKISYMSRSDFDTTFPKEPVKTRKLSEKAAELNLYTQEKADEFGQSFLEQSESQSKNDVAFGKKQGLYIEKNGTVSKLGYELGADYDDPKWDEVLNQLTEKETEELFLHGYVKTE
;
A
#
# COMPACT_ATOMS: atom_id res chain seq x y z
N MET A 1 104.09 3.81 45.08
CA MET A 1 103.60 3.49 43.68
C MET A 1 102.27 4.19 43.43
N LYS A 2 102.33 5.32 42.73
CA LYS A 2 101.13 6.11 42.37
C LYS A 2 100.62 5.63 41.02
N LYS A 3 99.37 5.15 40.93
CA LYS A 3 98.65 4.84 39.69
C LYS A 3 97.99 6.07 39.18
N ASN A 4 98.48 6.60 38.06
CA ASN A 4 97.86 7.67 37.27
C ASN A 4 96.50 7.19 36.71
N ARG A 5 95.42 7.80 37.10
CA ARG A 5 94.14 7.64 36.42
C ARG A 5 93.97 8.74 35.38
N ASN A 6 93.94 8.35 34.14
CA ASN A 6 93.83 9.23 32.99
C ASN A 6 92.35 9.78 32.93
N PRO A 7 92.14 11.08 33.03
CA PRO A 7 90.79 11.68 33.10
C PRO A 7 90.06 11.78 31.75
N GLU A 8 90.76 11.39 30.63
CA GLU A 8 90.13 11.56 29.30
C GLU A 8 89.16 10.41 28.90
N ARG A 9 89.18 9.26 29.61
CA ARG A 9 88.25 8.16 29.31
C ARG A 9 86.84 8.30 29.83
N THR A 10 86.58 9.24 30.71
CA THR A 10 85.28 9.42 31.33
C THR A 10 84.42 10.48 30.63
N LYS A 11 85.03 11.32 29.76
CA LYS A 11 84.27 12.31 29.01
C LYS A 11 83.65 11.75 27.71
N THR A 12 84.24 10.74 27.12
CA THR A 12 83.80 10.12 25.85
C THR A 12 82.58 9.20 25.99
N LEU A 13 82.22 8.75 27.16
CA LEU A 13 81.06 7.91 27.41
C LEU A 13 79.74 8.70 27.71
N LYS A 14 79.83 10.01 28.04
CA LYS A 14 78.67 10.83 28.27
C LYS A 14 78.15 11.60 27.06
N GLU A 15 78.95 11.67 25.99
CA GLU A 15 78.59 12.37 24.76
C GLU A 15 77.97 11.44 23.68
N LYS A 16 78.03 10.09 23.85
CA LYS A 16 77.49 9.13 22.90
C LYS A 16 75.98 8.88 23.03
N GLY A 17 75.27 9.59 23.88
CA GLY A 17 73.86 9.37 24.18
C GLY A 17 72.89 10.43 23.71
N LYS A 18 73.36 11.50 23.05
CA LYS A 18 72.44 12.51 22.56
C LYS A 18 72.21 12.35 21.07
N ILE A 19 71.08 11.77 20.73
CA ILE A 19 70.58 11.70 19.36
C ILE A 19 70.52 13.13 18.80
N PRO A 20 71.15 13.50 17.68
CA PRO A 20 71.13 14.81 17.11
C PRO A 20 69.70 15.35 16.95
N PHE A 21 69.46 16.62 17.16
CA PHE A 21 68.15 17.28 17.09
C PHE A 21 67.38 16.91 15.82
N ARG A 22 68.04 16.88 14.66
CA ARG A 22 67.43 16.46 13.39
C ARG A 22 66.87 15.01 13.44
N TYR A 23 67.56 14.08 14.05
CA TYR A 23 67.11 12.71 14.23
C TYR A 23 65.88 12.60 15.20
N ARG A 24 65.88 13.41 16.27
CA ARG A 24 64.75 13.48 17.18
C ARG A 24 63.53 14.08 16.53
N PHE A 25 63.73 15.09 15.66
CA PHE A 25 62.64 15.67 14.87
C PHE A 25 62.07 14.62 13.86
N PHE A 26 62.92 13.92 13.13
CA PHE A 26 62.49 12.87 12.23
C PHE A 26 61.87 11.65 12.94
N LEU A 27 62.38 11.26 14.12
CA LEU A 27 61.80 10.19 14.91
C LEU A 27 60.44 10.62 15.47
N GLY A 28 60.30 11.85 15.95
CA GLY A 28 59.03 12.41 16.42
C GLY A 28 58.01 12.50 15.29
N GLY A 29 58.40 12.95 14.11
CA GLY A 29 57.54 12.95 12.91
C GLY A 29 57.12 11.55 12.50
N ALA A 30 58.07 10.60 12.40
CA ALA A 30 57.78 9.22 12.07
C ALA A 30 56.84 8.55 13.10
N SER A 31 57.07 8.78 14.40
CA SER A 31 56.17 8.28 15.47
C SER A 31 54.78 8.88 15.42
N PHE A 32 54.68 10.18 15.10
CA PHE A 32 53.37 10.84 14.90
C PHE A 32 52.62 10.25 13.71
N PHE A 33 53.29 10.07 12.55
CA PHE A 33 52.68 9.45 11.38
C PHE A 33 52.32 7.99 11.60
N LEU A 34 53.10 7.24 12.34
CA LEU A 34 52.78 5.86 12.71
C LEU A 34 51.56 5.80 13.64
N ALA A 35 51.51 6.69 14.64
CA ALA A 35 50.34 6.79 15.55
C ALA A 35 49.10 7.21 14.76
N LEU A 36 49.22 8.15 13.82
CA LEU A 36 48.11 8.58 12.98
C LEU A 36 47.65 7.43 12.04
N MET A 37 48.58 6.68 11.46
CA MET A 37 48.23 5.50 10.65
C MET A 37 47.51 4.43 11.47
N ILE A 38 47.97 4.16 12.68
CA ILE A 38 47.31 3.20 13.58
C ILE A 38 45.91 3.67 13.94
N LEU A 39 45.75 4.98 14.23
CA LEU A 39 44.45 5.58 14.50
C LEU A 39 43.49 5.47 13.30
N VAL A 40 43.95 5.89 12.12
CA VAL A 40 43.15 5.82 10.87
C VAL A 40 42.81 4.37 10.53
N THR A 41 43.73 3.45 10.69
CA THR A 41 43.51 2.01 10.44
C THR A 41 42.48 1.45 11.48
N GLY A 42 42.64 1.86 12.75
CA GLY A 42 41.69 1.46 13.80
C GLY A 42 40.28 2.00 13.57
N VAL A 43 40.16 3.26 13.13
CA VAL A 43 38.86 3.85 12.74
C VAL A 43 38.32 3.15 11.50
N ALA A 44 39.14 2.92 10.47
CA ALA A 44 38.72 2.21 9.25
C ALA A 44 38.28 0.77 9.57
N PHE A 45 38.93 0.10 10.51
CA PHE A 45 38.53 -1.23 10.96
C PHE A 45 37.26 -1.23 11.79
N ALA A 46 37.09 -0.24 12.68
CA ALA A 46 35.87 -0.07 13.46
C ALA A 46 34.64 0.27 12.60
N PHE A 47 34.84 0.96 11.49
CA PHE A 47 33.78 1.30 10.51
C PHE A 47 33.87 0.48 9.22
N ARG A 48 34.52 -0.67 9.26
CA ARG A 48 34.77 -1.51 8.08
C ARG A 48 33.47 -1.84 7.35
N GLU A 49 32.47 -2.28 8.07
CA GLU A 49 31.15 -2.66 7.51
C GLU A 49 30.47 -1.46 6.82
N THR A 50 30.52 -0.29 7.46
CA THR A 50 30.00 0.94 6.88
C THR A 50 30.79 1.37 5.65
N ILE A 51 32.13 1.28 5.70
CA ILE A 51 33.02 1.62 4.59
C ILE A 51 32.81 0.63 3.43
N ASP A 52 32.70 -0.65 3.73
CA ASP A 52 32.41 -1.69 2.72
C ASP A 52 31.03 -1.50 2.12
N LEU A 53 30.02 -1.14 2.92
CA LEU A 53 28.68 -0.82 2.43
C LEU A 53 28.68 0.30 1.39
N TYR A 54 29.40 1.39 1.67
CA TYR A 54 29.46 2.55 0.76
C TYR A 54 30.44 2.40 -0.40
N LEU A 55 31.50 1.60 -0.26
CA LEU A 55 32.53 1.45 -1.28
C LEU A 55 32.39 0.17 -2.10
N SER A 56 31.86 -0.92 -1.55
CA SER A 56 31.69 -2.19 -2.26
C SER A 56 30.32 -2.35 -2.92
N GLY A 57 29.29 -1.69 -2.41
CA GLY A 57 27.90 -1.82 -2.87
C GLY A 57 27.61 -1.33 -4.29
N SER A 58 28.60 -0.77 -5.00
CA SER A 58 28.39 -0.26 -6.37
C SER A 58 29.27 -0.88 -7.45
N ARG A 59 30.10 -1.85 -7.12
CA ARG A 59 30.94 -2.54 -8.12
C ARG A 59 30.28 -3.83 -8.61
N THR A 60 29.09 -3.71 -9.17
CA THR A 60 28.66 -4.71 -10.13
C THR A 60 29.53 -4.55 -11.37
N ASN A 61 30.25 -5.61 -11.80
CA ASN A 61 30.95 -5.67 -13.08
C ASN A 61 29.95 -5.70 -14.26
N VAL A 62 28.87 -4.96 -14.16
CA VAL A 62 27.86 -4.85 -15.21
C VAL A 62 28.28 -3.74 -16.14
N SER A 63 28.36 -4.02 -17.43
CA SER A 63 28.73 -3.04 -18.45
C SER A 63 27.76 -1.86 -18.44
N LYS A 64 28.20 -0.71 -18.95
CA LYS A 64 27.34 0.48 -19.04
C LYS A 64 26.13 0.18 -19.94
N GLU A 65 26.35 -0.54 -21.03
CA GLU A 65 25.32 -0.96 -21.99
C GLU A 65 24.26 -1.83 -21.32
N ALA A 66 24.67 -2.81 -20.50
CA ALA A 66 23.72 -3.68 -19.78
C ALA A 66 22.91 -2.91 -18.72
N LYS A 67 23.49 -1.87 -18.10
CA LYS A 67 22.75 -0.99 -17.17
C LYS A 67 21.73 -0.12 -17.93
N GLU A 68 22.12 0.41 -19.08
CA GLU A 68 21.21 1.21 -19.92
C GLU A 68 20.08 0.35 -20.48
N GLU A 69 20.34 -0.89 -20.89
CA GLU A 69 19.34 -1.84 -21.34
C GLU A 69 18.37 -2.21 -20.19
N ALA A 70 18.88 -2.50 -19.00
CA ALA A 70 18.08 -2.81 -17.83
C ALA A 70 17.19 -1.61 -17.45
N ALA A 71 17.72 -0.39 -17.45
CA ALA A 71 16.96 0.83 -17.18
C ALA A 71 15.88 1.06 -18.23
N TYR A 72 16.17 0.84 -19.51
CA TYR A 72 15.18 0.93 -20.58
C TYR A 72 14.05 -0.10 -20.42
N ASN A 73 14.41 -1.35 -20.14
CA ASN A 73 13.42 -2.41 -19.91
C ASN A 73 12.56 -2.13 -18.67
N SER A 74 13.15 -1.62 -17.59
CA SER A 74 12.42 -1.21 -16.38
C SER A 74 11.45 -0.06 -16.67
N ARG A 75 11.84 0.94 -17.44
CA ARG A 75 10.96 2.05 -17.85
C ARG A 75 9.77 1.54 -18.66
N ARG A 76 10.02 0.66 -19.65
CA ARG A 76 8.94 0.05 -20.45
C ARG A 76 7.98 -0.76 -19.61
N LEU A 77 8.50 -1.57 -18.68
CA LEU A 77 7.67 -2.35 -17.78
C LEU A 77 6.82 -1.44 -16.87
N ALA A 78 7.40 -0.36 -16.35
CA ALA A 78 6.69 0.60 -15.53
C ALA A 78 5.56 1.29 -16.32
N ALA A 79 5.80 1.69 -17.58
CA ALA A 79 4.76 2.23 -18.44
C ALA A 79 3.66 1.20 -18.76
N GLN A 80 4.03 -0.07 -18.95
CA GLN A 80 3.06 -1.15 -19.12
C GLN A 80 2.20 -1.36 -17.87
N ILE A 81 2.79 -1.32 -16.67
CA ILE A 81 2.04 -1.42 -15.40
C ILE A 81 0.99 -0.31 -15.31
N GLU A 82 1.36 0.92 -15.66
CA GLU A 82 0.42 2.05 -15.69
C GLU A 82 -0.69 1.84 -16.71
N ALA A 83 -0.35 1.44 -17.93
CA ALA A 83 -1.30 1.12 -18.99
C ALA A 83 -2.32 0.05 -18.59
N GLU A 84 -1.87 -0.95 -17.84
CA GLU A 84 -2.72 -2.05 -17.35
C GLU A 84 -3.53 -1.66 -16.11
N GLY A 85 -3.03 -0.70 -15.31
CA GLY A 85 -3.60 -0.31 -14.02
C GLY A 85 -4.49 0.91 -14.05
N ALA A 86 -4.29 1.84 -14.99
CA ALA A 86 -5.14 3.03 -15.12
C ALA A 86 -6.60 2.65 -15.37
N VAL A 87 -7.52 3.27 -14.60
CA VAL A 87 -8.95 2.93 -14.64
C VAL A 87 -9.74 4.04 -15.30
N LEU A 88 -10.47 3.72 -16.36
CA LEU A 88 -11.47 4.60 -16.93
C LEU A 88 -12.76 4.52 -16.11
N LEU A 89 -13.02 5.54 -15.29
CA LEU A 89 -14.16 5.58 -14.37
C LEU A 89 -15.44 6.12 -15.04
N LYS A 90 -15.29 7.09 -15.95
CA LYS A 90 -16.39 7.72 -16.67
C LYS A 90 -15.99 7.99 -18.10
N ASN A 91 -16.89 7.75 -19.07
CA ASN A 91 -16.69 8.12 -20.47
C ASN A 91 -18.04 8.36 -21.17
N GLU A 92 -18.55 9.57 -21.06
CA GLU A 92 -19.80 9.98 -21.70
C GLU A 92 -19.54 10.56 -23.09
N ASN A 93 -20.46 10.31 -24.01
CA ASN A 93 -20.43 10.79 -25.38
C ASN A 93 -19.13 10.44 -26.15
N ASN A 94 -18.46 9.35 -25.77
CA ASN A 94 -17.17 8.95 -26.33
C ASN A 94 -16.13 10.09 -26.28
N THR A 95 -16.06 10.81 -25.15
CA THR A 95 -15.07 11.88 -24.92
C THR A 95 -13.65 11.34 -25.05
N LEU A 96 -13.41 10.13 -24.58
CA LEU A 96 -12.20 9.37 -24.81
C LEU A 96 -12.46 8.15 -25.69
N PRO A 97 -11.51 7.75 -26.53
CA PRO A 97 -10.22 8.38 -26.75
C PRO A 97 -10.35 9.71 -27.52
N LEU A 98 -9.40 10.62 -27.25
CA LEU A 98 -9.28 11.87 -28.01
C LEU A 98 -8.91 11.58 -29.47
N SER A 99 -9.41 12.41 -30.40
CA SER A 99 -9.02 12.33 -31.79
C SER A 99 -7.54 12.67 -31.99
N GLU A 100 -6.86 11.98 -32.89
CA GLU A 100 -5.47 12.25 -33.28
C GLU A 100 -5.29 13.69 -33.85
N GLU A 101 -6.36 14.35 -34.29
CA GLU A 101 -6.34 15.74 -34.71
C GLU A 101 -6.13 16.73 -33.58
N ILE A 102 -6.38 16.31 -32.33
CA ILE A 102 -6.16 17.10 -31.11
C ILE A 102 -4.69 17.01 -30.73
N THR A 103 -3.90 17.97 -31.18
CA THR A 103 -2.45 18.04 -30.93
C THR A 103 -2.08 19.05 -29.84
N ARG A 104 -3.07 19.69 -29.21
CA ARG A 104 -2.87 20.64 -28.12
C ARG A 104 -4.04 20.63 -27.15
N VAL A 105 -3.73 20.81 -25.86
CA VAL A 105 -4.71 20.76 -24.78
C VAL A 105 -4.44 21.84 -23.74
N ASN A 106 -5.47 22.21 -23.00
CA ASN A 106 -5.30 22.99 -21.76
C ASN A 106 -5.21 22.00 -20.58
N VAL A 107 -4.19 22.17 -19.72
CA VAL A 107 -4.04 21.36 -18.52
C VAL A 107 -4.31 22.24 -17.31
N PHE A 108 -5.43 22.02 -16.67
CA PHE A 108 -5.87 22.71 -15.46
C PHE A 108 -5.54 21.92 -14.20
N GLY A 109 -5.60 22.60 -13.08
CA GLY A 109 -5.31 22.03 -11.75
C GLY A 109 -3.84 22.16 -11.36
N TRP A 110 -3.61 22.74 -10.19
CA TRP A 110 -2.26 22.91 -9.66
C TRP A 110 -1.47 21.60 -9.56
N ALA A 111 -2.16 20.48 -9.31
CA ALA A 111 -1.56 19.16 -9.23
C ALA A 111 -0.82 18.75 -10.52
N SER A 112 -1.17 19.33 -11.69
CA SER A 112 -0.48 19.11 -12.95
C SER A 112 0.98 19.55 -12.92
N THR A 113 1.32 20.56 -12.11
CA THR A 113 2.68 21.09 -11.95
C THR A 113 3.45 20.44 -10.80
N GLN A 114 2.78 19.62 -10.01
CA GLN A 114 3.33 18.92 -8.85
C GLN A 114 2.86 17.48 -8.83
N TRP A 115 3.13 16.79 -9.92
CA TRP A 115 2.74 15.40 -10.16
C TRP A 115 3.25 14.45 -9.07
N LEU A 116 2.39 13.53 -8.64
CA LEU A 116 2.69 12.54 -7.62
C LEU A 116 3.14 11.23 -8.27
N GLY A 117 4.41 10.89 -8.13
CA GLY A 117 4.93 9.58 -8.52
C GLY A 117 4.70 8.52 -7.46
N SER A 118 4.58 8.91 -6.20
CA SER A 118 4.37 7.99 -5.07
C SER A 118 3.81 8.70 -3.86
N GLY A 119 3.41 7.94 -2.84
CA GLY A 119 3.11 8.45 -1.50
C GLY A 119 4.36 8.85 -0.71
N SER A 120 4.15 9.15 0.56
CA SER A 120 5.22 9.34 1.56
C SER A 120 5.68 7.98 2.12
N GLY A 121 6.83 7.96 2.80
CA GLY A 121 7.35 6.78 3.50
C GLY A 121 8.25 5.89 2.65
N SER A 122 8.25 4.61 2.96
CA SER A 122 9.17 3.62 2.39
C SER A 122 9.00 3.42 0.88
N GLY A 123 7.80 3.60 0.35
CA GLY A 123 7.50 3.52 -1.09
C GLY A 123 7.80 4.80 -1.86
N ARG A 124 8.45 5.79 -1.24
CA ARG A 124 8.67 7.10 -1.86
C ARG A 124 9.63 7.01 -3.06
N VAL A 125 9.19 7.54 -4.19
CA VAL A 125 10.04 7.83 -5.34
C VAL A 125 10.81 9.13 -5.08
N GLU A 126 12.13 9.10 -5.18
CA GLU A 126 12.97 10.28 -4.89
C GLU A 126 12.71 11.42 -5.86
N LYS A 127 12.47 11.09 -7.12
CA LYS A 127 12.27 12.04 -8.21
C LYS A 127 11.33 11.46 -9.25
N VAL A 128 10.37 12.25 -9.68
CA VAL A 128 9.60 12.00 -10.90
C VAL A 128 10.40 12.56 -12.07
N ASP A 129 10.88 11.71 -12.95
CA ASP A 129 11.65 12.13 -14.12
C ASP A 129 10.75 12.43 -15.33
N LEU A 130 9.57 11.81 -15.37
CA LEU A 130 8.56 12.08 -16.39
C LEU A 130 7.18 12.24 -15.74
N ASP A 131 6.68 13.47 -15.71
CA ASP A 131 5.32 13.81 -15.29
C ASP A 131 4.37 13.85 -16.50
N LEU A 132 3.10 14.16 -16.26
CA LEU A 132 2.10 14.29 -17.32
C LEU A 132 2.49 15.31 -18.41
N LEU A 133 2.99 16.49 -18.01
CA LEU A 133 3.36 17.55 -18.96
C LEU A 133 4.54 17.13 -19.82
N GLY A 134 5.52 16.47 -19.23
CA GLY A 134 6.64 15.86 -19.94
C GLY A 134 6.20 14.77 -20.91
N ALA A 135 5.31 13.88 -20.48
CA ALA A 135 4.77 12.80 -21.29
C ALA A 135 3.96 13.33 -22.49
N LEU A 136 3.11 14.34 -22.30
CA LEU A 136 2.41 15.01 -23.40
C LEU A 136 3.38 15.57 -24.43
N LYS A 137 4.45 16.24 -23.95
CA LYS A 137 5.47 16.81 -24.83
C LYS A 137 6.24 15.73 -25.61
N GLU A 138 6.63 14.62 -24.93
CA GLU A 138 7.29 13.49 -25.59
C GLU A 138 6.38 12.84 -26.64
N ALA A 139 5.07 12.79 -26.40
CA ALA A 139 4.06 12.31 -27.36
C ALA A 139 3.75 13.30 -28.50
N GLY A 140 4.37 14.50 -28.51
CA GLY A 140 4.12 15.53 -29.52
C GLY A 140 2.85 16.35 -29.29
N ILE A 141 2.26 16.28 -28.11
CA ILE A 141 1.06 17.02 -27.73
C ILE A 141 1.50 18.31 -26.99
N ALA A 142 1.09 19.46 -27.53
CA ALA A 142 1.37 20.75 -26.89
C ALA A 142 0.35 21.04 -25.78
N TYR A 143 0.78 21.69 -24.72
CA TYR A 143 -0.08 22.19 -23.67
C TYR A 143 0.07 23.70 -23.47
N ASN A 144 -0.93 24.34 -22.86
CA ASN A 144 -0.93 25.77 -22.63
C ASN A 144 0.06 26.15 -21.51
N GLU A 145 1.21 26.69 -21.91
CA GLU A 145 2.28 27.05 -20.97
C GLU A 145 1.93 28.27 -20.08
N GLU A 146 0.96 29.13 -20.48
CA GLU A 146 0.54 30.24 -19.63
C GLU A 146 -0.23 29.76 -18.41
N LEU A 147 -1.12 28.78 -18.58
CA LEU A 147 -1.79 28.13 -17.45
C LEU A 147 -0.78 27.45 -16.52
N THR A 148 0.17 26.70 -17.07
CA THR A 148 1.22 26.03 -16.29
C THR A 148 2.02 27.06 -15.48
N ARG A 149 2.40 28.18 -16.10
CA ARG A 149 3.15 29.26 -15.43
C ARG A 149 2.34 29.90 -14.31
N MET A 150 1.05 30.16 -14.53
CA MET A 150 0.17 30.68 -13.49
C MET A 150 0.14 29.79 -12.25
N TYR A 151 0.01 28.48 -12.41
CA TYR A 151 0.04 27.54 -11.28
C TYR A 151 1.40 27.50 -10.58
N GLN A 152 2.50 27.54 -11.33
CA GLN A 152 3.85 27.58 -10.76
C GLN A 152 4.09 28.89 -9.98
N ASP A 153 3.57 30.01 -10.46
CA ASP A 153 3.66 31.31 -9.77
C ASP A 153 2.78 31.35 -8.52
N PHE A 154 1.62 30.69 -8.56
CA PHE A 154 0.73 30.54 -7.41
C PHE A 154 1.40 29.76 -6.28
N GLN A 155 1.93 28.56 -6.58
CA GLN A 155 2.63 27.71 -5.62
C GLN A 155 3.69 26.87 -6.33
N PRO A 156 4.98 27.24 -6.27
CA PRO A 156 6.04 26.61 -7.07
C PRO A 156 6.39 25.18 -6.63
N LYS A 157 6.08 24.81 -5.40
CA LYS A 157 6.41 23.48 -4.85
C LYS A 157 5.38 23.03 -3.84
N ARG A 158 5.10 21.71 -3.83
CA ARG A 158 4.41 21.08 -2.71
C ARG A 158 5.25 21.23 -1.45
N GLN A 159 4.64 21.55 -0.34
CA GLN A 159 5.35 21.61 0.94
C GLN A 159 5.89 20.21 1.26
N LYS A 160 7.19 20.14 1.51
CA LYS A 160 7.79 18.89 1.96
C LYS A 160 7.41 18.67 3.41
N THR A 161 7.00 17.46 3.70
CA THR A 161 6.71 17.02 5.05
C THR A 161 7.74 15.97 5.43
N SER A 162 8.19 16.00 6.68
CA SER A 162 8.92 14.88 7.27
C SER A 162 7.91 13.79 7.57
N THR A 163 8.24 12.54 7.21
CA THR A 163 7.33 11.39 7.39
C THR A 163 7.00 11.10 8.85
N LEU A 164 7.82 11.54 9.78
CA LEU A 164 7.67 11.24 11.22
C LEU A 164 7.11 12.41 12.04
N GLU A 165 7.09 13.62 11.47
CA GLU A 165 6.71 14.85 12.19
C GLU A 165 5.64 15.66 11.46
N SER A 166 5.15 15.18 10.32
CA SER A 166 4.19 15.93 9.53
C SER A 166 2.79 15.79 10.05
N TRP A 167 2.22 16.90 10.42
CA TRP A 167 0.80 16.99 10.72
C TRP A 167 -0.03 16.88 9.43
N PRO A 168 -1.24 16.32 9.48
CA PRO A 168 -2.12 16.25 8.32
C PRO A 168 -2.28 17.58 7.57
N GLU A 169 -2.28 18.69 8.29
CA GLU A 169 -2.36 20.04 7.73
C GLU A 169 -1.25 20.37 6.75
N GLU A 170 -0.06 19.88 6.96
CA GLU A 170 1.11 20.16 6.12
C GLU A 170 1.25 19.20 4.96
N SER A 171 1.03 17.89 5.22
CA SER A 171 1.14 16.83 4.20
C SER A 171 -0.06 16.81 3.26
N CYS A 172 -1.24 17.01 3.82
CA CYS A 172 -2.52 16.91 3.11
C CYS A 172 -3.09 18.29 2.72
N ARG A 173 -2.25 19.29 2.55
CA ARG A 173 -2.69 20.63 2.11
C ARG A 173 -3.03 20.64 0.64
N LEU A 174 -4.22 21.16 0.30
CA LEU A 174 -4.66 21.39 -1.06
C LEU A 174 -4.22 22.80 -1.52
N TYR A 175 -3.82 22.89 -2.76
CA TYR A 175 -3.35 24.14 -3.40
C TYR A 175 -4.12 24.31 -4.69
N GLU A 176 -5.14 25.14 -4.68
CA GLU A 176 -5.92 25.45 -5.87
C GLU A 176 -6.45 26.89 -5.76
N PRO A 177 -6.16 27.80 -6.71
CA PRO A 177 -6.79 29.09 -6.74
C PRO A 177 -8.26 28.98 -7.15
N ASP A 178 -9.11 29.83 -6.60
CA ASP A 178 -10.50 29.93 -7.01
C ASP A 178 -10.61 30.43 -8.45
N ILE A 179 -11.42 29.76 -9.28
CA ILE A 179 -11.61 30.14 -10.70
C ILE A 179 -12.15 31.58 -10.87
N THR A 180 -12.81 32.12 -9.84
CA THR A 180 -13.33 33.49 -9.84
C THR A 180 -12.31 34.51 -9.36
N ASP A 181 -11.13 34.08 -8.89
CA ASP A 181 -10.07 34.99 -8.46
C ASP A 181 -9.29 35.53 -9.67
N THR A 182 -9.61 36.79 -10.04
CA THR A 182 -9.01 37.45 -11.21
C THR A 182 -7.53 37.83 -11.04
N GLU A 183 -6.94 37.61 -9.85
CA GLU A 183 -5.49 37.72 -9.65
C GLU A 183 -4.75 36.59 -10.40
N TYR A 184 -5.36 35.41 -10.50
CA TYR A 184 -4.78 34.21 -11.13
C TYR A 184 -5.47 33.90 -12.45
N TYR A 185 -6.79 33.74 -12.44
CA TYR A 185 -7.59 33.49 -13.62
C TYR A 185 -8.06 34.81 -14.26
N THR A 186 -7.10 35.52 -14.85
CA THR A 186 -7.43 36.79 -15.56
C THR A 186 -8.30 36.50 -16.77
N GLU A 187 -9.10 37.51 -17.18
CA GLU A 187 -9.92 37.39 -18.41
C GLU A 187 -9.07 37.03 -19.63
N ASP A 188 -7.87 37.62 -19.75
CA ASP A 188 -6.95 37.35 -20.86
C ASP A 188 -6.43 35.91 -20.83
N LEU A 189 -6.09 35.38 -19.66
CA LEU A 189 -5.63 33.98 -19.51
C LEU A 189 -6.73 33.00 -19.87
N LEU A 190 -7.95 33.21 -19.39
CA LEU A 190 -9.10 32.34 -19.70
C LEU A 190 -9.49 32.43 -21.17
N LYS A 191 -9.44 33.61 -21.76
CA LYS A 191 -9.65 33.80 -23.20
C LYS A 191 -8.59 33.11 -24.03
N ASN A 192 -7.30 33.29 -23.67
CA ASN A 192 -6.18 32.60 -24.30
C ASN A 192 -6.36 31.08 -24.23
N ALA A 193 -6.70 30.53 -23.06
CA ALA A 193 -6.91 29.10 -22.90
C ALA A 193 -8.05 28.58 -23.80
N LYS A 194 -9.15 29.32 -23.91
CA LYS A 194 -10.27 28.97 -24.77
C LYS A 194 -9.92 28.99 -26.28
N GLU A 195 -9.14 29.98 -26.70
CA GLU A 195 -8.64 30.08 -28.06
C GLU A 195 -7.55 29.04 -28.37
N TYR A 196 -6.81 28.58 -27.35
CA TYR A 196 -5.74 27.62 -27.50
C TYR A 196 -6.25 26.22 -27.85
N SER A 197 -7.26 25.72 -27.14
CA SER A 197 -7.85 24.40 -27.38
C SER A 197 -9.24 24.26 -26.76
N ASP A 198 -10.14 23.53 -27.46
CA ASP A 198 -11.46 23.13 -26.93
C ASP A 198 -11.38 21.91 -25.99
N THR A 199 -10.20 21.37 -25.74
CA THR A 199 -9.97 20.21 -24.88
C THR A 199 -9.25 20.65 -23.59
N ALA A 200 -9.82 20.29 -22.45
CA ALA A 200 -9.28 20.56 -21.13
C ALA A 200 -9.09 19.25 -20.33
N ILE A 201 -7.91 19.10 -19.75
CA ILE A 201 -7.59 18.04 -18.78
C ILE A 201 -7.45 18.71 -17.43
N MET A 202 -8.31 18.35 -16.47
CA MET A 202 -8.19 18.79 -15.08
C MET A 202 -7.48 17.72 -14.26
N VAL A 203 -6.34 18.06 -13.64
CA VAL A 203 -5.59 17.17 -12.79
C VAL A 203 -5.91 17.44 -11.33
N VAL A 204 -6.37 16.40 -10.63
CA VAL A 204 -6.60 16.42 -9.18
C VAL A 204 -5.65 15.45 -8.50
N GLY A 205 -4.88 15.90 -7.53
CA GLY A 205 -3.89 15.12 -6.81
C GLY A 205 -4.16 15.04 -5.31
N ARG A 206 -3.99 13.85 -4.74
CA ARG A 206 -4.07 13.62 -3.29
C ARG A 206 -2.84 12.83 -2.84
N LEU A 207 -2.01 13.47 -2.01
CA LEU A 207 -0.85 12.82 -1.39
C LEU A 207 -1.32 12.02 -0.18
N SER A 208 -0.89 10.79 -0.08
CA SER A 208 -1.02 9.94 1.11
C SER A 208 0.24 9.12 1.28
N GLY A 209 0.35 8.38 2.35
CA GLY A 209 1.46 7.48 2.57
C GLY A 209 1.67 7.15 4.04
N GLU A 210 2.74 6.43 4.30
CA GLU A 210 3.13 5.97 5.61
C GLU A 210 3.13 7.09 6.66
N SER A 211 2.61 6.82 7.83
CA SER A 211 2.51 7.76 8.98
C SER A 211 1.66 9.01 8.75
N ASN A 212 0.84 9.04 7.70
CA ASN A 212 -0.02 10.18 7.37
C ASN A 212 -1.45 9.72 7.09
N ASP A 213 -2.31 9.82 8.08
CA ASP A 213 -3.74 9.62 7.89
C ASP A 213 -4.34 10.73 7.02
N CYS A 214 -5.23 10.35 6.12
CA CYS A 214 -6.00 11.32 5.36
C CYS A 214 -7.00 12.02 6.29
N PRO A 215 -6.89 13.36 6.47
CA PRO A 215 -7.72 14.07 7.44
C PRO A 215 -9.20 14.13 7.01
N GLN A 216 -10.07 14.07 7.99
CA GLN A 216 -11.54 14.21 7.78
C GLN A 216 -11.97 15.68 7.53
N VAL A 217 -11.01 16.56 7.33
CA VAL A 217 -11.22 17.98 6.99
C VAL A 217 -10.24 18.39 5.88
N GLN A 218 -10.57 19.46 5.15
CA GLN A 218 -9.63 20.01 4.16
C GLN A 218 -8.82 21.16 4.74
N TYR A 219 -7.53 21.14 4.50
CA TYR A 219 -6.60 22.25 4.71
C TYR A 219 -6.23 22.82 3.35
N LYS A 220 -6.57 24.09 3.10
CA LYS A 220 -6.51 24.68 1.76
C LYS A 220 -5.69 25.95 1.74
N LYS A 221 -4.92 26.15 0.66
CA LYS A 221 -4.33 27.41 0.29
C LYS A 221 -4.91 27.86 -1.05
N VAL A 222 -5.76 28.86 -1.03
CA VAL A 222 -6.50 29.37 -2.20
C VAL A 222 -5.94 30.70 -2.72
N LYS A 223 -5.01 31.31 -2.00
CA LYS A 223 -4.30 32.55 -2.38
C LYS A 223 -2.82 32.45 -2.06
N LYS A 224 -1.95 33.05 -2.89
CA LYS A 224 -0.49 33.00 -2.75
C LYS A 224 0.00 33.39 -1.35
N ASN A 225 -0.55 34.45 -0.79
CA ASN A 225 -0.21 35.00 0.54
C ASN A 225 -1.33 34.69 1.55
N GLY A 226 -2.25 33.79 1.22
CA GLY A 226 -3.41 33.49 2.02
C GLY A 226 -3.07 32.71 3.27
N GLN A 227 -3.82 32.96 4.34
CA GLN A 227 -3.83 32.11 5.52
C GLN A 227 -4.36 30.73 5.12
N LEU A 228 -3.87 29.69 5.79
CA LEU A 228 -4.42 28.33 5.64
C LEU A 228 -5.89 28.31 6.04
N LEU A 229 -6.74 27.87 5.11
CA LEU A 229 -8.17 27.68 5.36
C LEU A 229 -8.43 26.24 5.77
N ARG A 230 -9.29 26.06 6.77
CA ARG A 230 -9.77 24.76 7.21
C ARG A 230 -11.26 24.64 6.89
N ASP A 231 -11.60 23.76 5.93
CA ASP A 231 -12.99 23.43 5.62
C ASP A 231 -13.41 22.16 6.35
N LYS A 232 -14.26 22.32 7.37
CA LYS A 232 -14.75 21.20 8.20
C LYS A 232 -15.92 20.42 7.59
N ARG A 233 -16.44 20.88 6.45
CA ARG A 233 -17.59 20.25 5.78
C ARG A 233 -17.18 19.22 4.75
N ARG A 234 -15.88 19.16 4.42
CA ARG A 234 -15.30 18.28 3.41
C ARG A 234 -14.12 17.53 3.99
N SER A 235 -14.00 16.25 3.66
CA SER A 235 -12.79 15.48 3.94
C SER A 235 -11.70 15.81 2.93
N TYR A 236 -10.45 15.47 3.23
CA TYR A 236 -9.34 15.62 2.30
C TYR A 236 -9.58 14.90 0.96
N LEU A 237 -10.30 13.78 0.99
CA LEU A 237 -10.58 12.96 -0.19
C LEU A 237 -11.83 13.40 -0.96
N ASP A 238 -12.52 14.46 -0.52
CA ASP A 238 -13.55 15.13 -1.32
C ASP A 238 -12.89 16.08 -2.33
N LEU A 239 -13.58 16.39 -3.42
CA LEU A 239 -13.21 17.54 -4.25
C LEU A 239 -13.34 18.82 -3.42
N SER A 240 -12.41 19.75 -3.53
CA SER A 240 -12.53 21.05 -2.90
C SER A 240 -13.53 21.94 -3.64
N THR A 241 -13.99 23.00 -2.98
CA THR A 241 -14.87 24.00 -3.61
C THR A 241 -14.20 24.64 -4.82
N GLU A 242 -12.91 24.83 -4.77
CA GLU A 242 -12.10 25.41 -5.84
C GLU A 242 -11.98 24.44 -7.03
N GLU A 243 -11.69 23.16 -6.76
CA GLU A 243 -11.65 22.10 -7.79
C GLU A 243 -13.03 21.93 -8.46
N GLU A 244 -14.11 21.89 -7.68
CA GLU A 244 -15.48 21.86 -8.24
C GLU A 244 -15.82 23.12 -9.06
N GLY A 245 -15.35 24.28 -8.62
CA GLY A 245 -15.53 25.54 -9.33
C GLY A 245 -14.87 25.50 -10.73
N ILE A 246 -13.64 25.01 -10.79
CA ILE A 246 -12.92 24.85 -12.07
C ILE A 246 -13.62 23.82 -12.94
N LEU A 247 -13.97 22.63 -12.41
CA LEU A 247 -14.68 21.60 -13.18
C LEU A 247 -15.97 22.12 -13.76
N ARG A 248 -16.76 22.87 -13.01
CA ARG A 248 -18.00 23.51 -13.50
C ARG A 248 -17.71 24.48 -14.63
N TYR A 249 -16.73 25.37 -14.45
CA TYR A 249 -16.29 26.29 -15.50
C TYR A 249 -15.87 25.53 -16.77
N LEU A 250 -15.10 24.45 -16.62
CA LEU A 250 -14.65 23.67 -17.76
C LEU A 250 -15.81 22.99 -18.48
N GLY A 251 -16.74 22.36 -17.76
CA GLY A 251 -17.92 21.72 -18.32
C GLY A 251 -18.83 22.67 -19.10
N GLU A 252 -18.88 23.95 -18.70
CA GLU A 252 -19.66 25.00 -19.37
C GLU A 252 -18.95 25.60 -20.59
N ASN A 253 -17.61 25.55 -20.64
CA ASN A 253 -16.83 26.29 -21.63
C ASN A 253 -16.03 25.44 -22.60
N TYR A 254 -15.80 24.15 -22.34
CA TYR A 254 -14.98 23.29 -23.19
C TYR A 254 -15.80 22.13 -23.76
N LYS A 255 -15.39 21.67 -24.95
CA LYS A 255 -16.05 20.55 -25.63
C LYS A 255 -15.67 19.20 -25.03
N ASN A 256 -14.39 18.99 -24.78
CA ASN A 256 -13.86 17.77 -24.21
C ASN A 256 -13.25 18.10 -22.85
N VAL A 257 -13.83 17.59 -21.77
CA VAL A 257 -13.31 17.77 -20.41
C VAL A 257 -13.02 16.41 -19.80
N ILE A 258 -11.77 16.22 -19.43
CA ILE A 258 -11.26 15.00 -18.83
C ILE A 258 -10.78 15.33 -17.39
N LEU A 259 -11.34 14.65 -16.40
CA LEU A 259 -10.81 14.65 -15.04
C LEU A 259 -9.76 13.53 -14.91
N LEU A 260 -8.54 13.90 -14.57
CA LEU A 260 -7.43 12.96 -14.36
C LEU A 260 -7.04 12.96 -12.89
N LEU A 261 -7.15 11.80 -12.25
CA LEU A 261 -6.89 11.62 -10.83
C LEU A 261 -5.47 11.06 -10.63
N ASN A 262 -4.60 11.88 -10.05
CA ASN A 262 -3.25 11.48 -9.65
C ASN A 262 -3.22 11.24 -8.12
N THR A 263 -3.72 10.11 -7.71
CA THR A 263 -3.86 9.71 -6.30
C THR A 263 -3.81 8.20 -6.14
N GLY A 264 -3.27 7.74 -5.02
CA GLY A 264 -3.37 6.32 -4.61
C GLY A 264 -4.64 6.01 -3.81
N ASN A 265 -5.50 6.99 -3.56
CA ASN A 265 -6.68 6.84 -2.73
C ASN A 265 -7.96 6.90 -3.56
N VAL A 266 -9.00 6.27 -3.03
CA VAL A 266 -10.38 6.51 -3.44
C VAL A 266 -10.76 7.95 -3.06
N MET A 267 -11.56 8.61 -3.89
CA MET A 267 -12.12 9.93 -3.65
C MET A 267 -13.64 9.92 -3.76
N THR A 268 -14.32 10.86 -3.11
CA THR A 268 -15.76 11.07 -3.36
C THR A 268 -15.93 11.98 -4.56
N LEU A 269 -16.45 11.44 -5.64
CA LEU A 269 -16.57 12.14 -6.92
C LEU A 269 -18.01 12.43 -7.33
N GLY A 270 -18.97 12.31 -6.44
CA GLY A 270 -20.40 12.48 -6.76
C GLY A 270 -20.73 13.82 -7.43
N ALA A 271 -19.93 14.85 -7.20
CA ALA A 271 -20.12 16.14 -7.85
C ALA A 271 -20.03 16.07 -9.38
N ILE A 272 -19.16 15.19 -9.94
CA ILE A 272 -19.00 15.10 -11.41
C ILE A 272 -20.18 14.45 -12.13
N ASP A 273 -20.99 13.66 -11.44
CA ASP A 273 -22.19 13.07 -12.02
C ASP A 273 -23.28 14.13 -12.22
N LEU A 274 -23.21 15.22 -11.45
CA LEU A 274 -24.14 16.33 -11.47
C LEU A 274 -23.63 17.52 -12.31
N MET A 275 -22.44 17.39 -12.93
CA MET A 275 -21.83 18.42 -13.78
C MET A 275 -21.89 18.00 -15.25
N PRO A 276 -22.86 18.53 -16.01
CA PRO A 276 -22.87 18.34 -17.46
C PRO A 276 -21.57 18.84 -18.08
N GLY A 277 -21.04 18.13 -19.04
CA GLY A 277 -19.82 18.52 -19.76
C GLY A 277 -18.52 17.92 -19.20
N ILE A 278 -18.52 17.29 -18.02
CA ILE A 278 -17.41 16.45 -17.59
C ILE A 278 -17.54 15.09 -18.30
N GLY A 279 -16.91 14.98 -19.46
CA GLY A 279 -17.11 13.84 -20.36
C GLY A 279 -16.38 12.57 -19.94
N ALA A 280 -15.20 12.68 -19.31
CA ALA A 280 -14.43 11.52 -18.90
C ALA A 280 -13.75 11.72 -17.53
N CYS A 281 -13.53 10.60 -16.84
CA CYS A 281 -12.73 10.54 -15.62
C CYS A 281 -11.80 9.33 -15.68
N VAL A 282 -10.51 9.56 -15.45
CA VAL A 282 -9.48 8.53 -15.45
C VAL A 282 -8.72 8.56 -14.11
N MET A 283 -8.61 7.44 -13.45
CA MET A 283 -7.72 7.26 -12.32
C MET A 283 -6.36 6.77 -12.84
N ALA A 284 -5.36 7.64 -12.80
CA ALA A 284 -3.99 7.33 -13.18
C ALA A 284 -3.17 6.76 -12.00
N GLY A 285 -3.66 6.89 -10.76
CA GLY A 285 -2.88 6.45 -9.62
C GLY A 285 -1.66 7.34 -9.33
N MET A 286 -0.63 6.73 -8.75
CA MET A 286 0.68 7.32 -8.53
C MET A 286 1.69 6.62 -9.45
N THR A 287 2.14 7.32 -10.47
CA THR A 287 2.76 6.72 -11.66
C THR A 287 4.24 6.36 -11.53
N GLY A 288 4.82 6.40 -10.33
CA GLY A 288 6.24 6.13 -10.17
C GLY A 288 7.13 7.20 -10.83
N GLN A 289 8.31 6.76 -11.26
CA GLN A 289 9.32 7.67 -11.81
C GLN A 289 9.05 8.05 -13.28
N TYR A 290 8.52 7.13 -14.08
CA TYR A 290 8.41 7.26 -15.53
C TYR A 290 7.05 6.86 -16.11
N SER A 291 6.19 6.22 -15.34
CA SER A 291 5.00 5.54 -15.89
C SER A 291 3.96 6.48 -16.48
N ALA A 292 4.03 7.80 -16.19
CA ALA A 292 3.20 8.80 -16.84
C ALA A 292 3.35 8.79 -18.39
N GLU A 293 4.42 8.14 -18.92
CA GLU A 293 4.62 7.90 -20.36
C GLU A 293 3.44 7.21 -21.01
N ALA A 294 2.71 6.34 -20.32
CA ALA A 294 1.56 5.62 -20.85
C ALA A 294 0.29 6.49 -21.01
N LEU A 295 0.18 7.60 -20.25
CA LEU A 295 -1.05 8.40 -20.20
C LEU A 295 -1.46 9.03 -21.54
N PRO A 296 -0.57 9.65 -22.33
CA PRO A 296 -0.94 10.13 -23.64
C PRO A 296 -1.47 9.02 -24.57
N ASP A 297 -0.83 7.85 -24.57
CA ASP A 297 -1.24 6.72 -25.40
C ASP A 297 -2.63 6.18 -24.98
N LEU A 298 -2.93 6.22 -23.66
CA LEU A 298 -4.26 5.90 -23.15
C LEU A 298 -5.29 6.96 -23.55
N LEU A 299 -4.99 8.25 -23.33
CA LEU A 299 -5.94 9.33 -23.62
C LEU A 299 -6.25 9.49 -25.10
N TRP A 300 -5.30 9.18 -26.01
CA TRP A 300 -5.49 9.22 -27.48
C TRP A 300 -5.81 7.85 -28.09
N GLY A 301 -6.02 6.83 -27.27
CA GLY A 301 -6.57 5.53 -27.70
C GLY A 301 -5.61 4.61 -28.43
N LYS A 302 -4.29 4.81 -28.31
CA LYS A 302 -3.31 3.80 -28.73
C LYS A 302 -3.32 2.62 -27.76
N ILE A 303 -3.66 2.87 -26.50
CA ILE A 303 -3.89 1.88 -25.46
C ILE A 303 -5.37 1.93 -25.07
N THR A 304 -6.03 0.78 -25.06
CA THR A 304 -7.40 0.63 -24.57
C THR A 304 -7.36 0.35 -23.07
N PRO A 305 -8.01 1.18 -22.22
CA PRO A 305 -8.03 0.95 -20.77
C PRO A 305 -8.64 -0.40 -20.41
N SER A 306 -8.00 -1.08 -19.47
CA SER A 306 -8.42 -2.39 -18.96
C SER A 306 -8.26 -2.53 -17.43
N GLY A 307 -7.86 -1.46 -16.75
CA GLY A 307 -7.79 -1.40 -15.31
C GLY A 307 -9.17 -1.52 -14.65
N ARG A 308 -9.17 -2.02 -13.40
CA ARG A 308 -10.38 -2.16 -12.57
C ARG A 308 -10.13 -1.54 -11.20
N THR A 309 -11.18 -0.99 -10.61
CA THR A 309 -11.12 -0.46 -9.24
C THR A 309 -10.77 -1.56 -8.25
N ALA A 310 -9.80 -1.30 -7.39
CA ALA A 310 -9.39 -2.18 -6.31
C ALA A 310 -10.15 -1.90 -4.99
N ASP A 311 -11.03 -0.89 -5.01
CA ASP A 311 -11.87 -0.48 -3.88
C ASP A 311 -13.28 -0.11 -4.35
N THR A 312 -14.23 -0.02 -3.39
CA THR A 312 -15.54 0.57 -3.63
C THR A 312 -15.47 2.09 -3.48
N TRP A 313 -15.91 2.82 -4.49
CA TRP A 313 -15.99 4.28 -4.51
C TRP A 313 -17.38 4.72 -4.05
N ALA A 314 -17.49 5.14 -2.80
CA ALA A 314 -18.75 5.60 -2.24
C ALA A 314 -18.91 7.12 -2.39
N TYR A 315 -20.15 7.58 -2.50
CA TYR A 315 -20.47 9.01 -2.48
C TYR A 315 -20.17 9.69 -1.13
N ASN A 316 -20.06 8.89 -0.07
CA ASN A 316 -19.80 9.40 1.28
C ASN A 316 -19.07 8.32 2.09
N PHE A 317 -17.86 8.59 2.52
CA PHE A 317 -17.05 7.66 3.32
C PHE A 317 -17.68 7.28 4.66
N ARG A 318 -18.62 8.09 5.20
CA ARG A 318 -19.37 7.74 6.42
C ARG A 318 -20.24 6.49 6.27
N THR A 319 -20.45 6.03 5.04
CA THR A 319 -21.13 4.74 4.77
C THR A 319 -20.22 3.54 4.89
N ALA A 320 -18.90 3.74 4.97
CA ALA A 320 -17.93 2.65 5.21
C ALA A 320 -18.00 2.21 6.66
N ALA A 321 -18.05 0.90 6.90
CA ALA A 321 -18.17 0.33 8.24
C ALA A 321 -16.98 0.66 9.16
N SER A 322 -15.79 0.83 8.60
CA SER A 322 -14.58 1.20 9.34
C SER A 322 -14.46 2.71 9.64
N TYR A 323 -15.32 3.56 9.06
CA TYR A 323 -15.14 5.02 9.12
C TYR A 323 -15.10 5.57 10.54
N ALA A 324 -16.00 5.09 11.42
CA ALA A 324 -16.09 5.58 12.80
C ALA A 324 -14.82 5.31 13.61
N ASN A 325 -14.13 4.18 13.33
CA ASN A 325 -12.95 3.72 14.06
C ASN A 325 -11.64 3.99 13.30
N ALA A 326 -11.70 4.73 12.18
CA ALA A 326 -10.51 5.06 11.38
C ALA A 326 -9.85 6.36 11.82
N GLY A 327 -8.52 6.43 11.61
CA GLY A 327 -7.72 7.62 11.87
C GLY A 327 -7.64 8.01 13.35
N ALA A 328 -7.07 9.18 13.60
CA ALA A 328 -6.89 9.69 14.96
C ALA A 328 -8.22 9.92 15.71
N ASP A 329 -9.28 10.21 14.98
CA ASP A 329 -10.61 10.41 15.59
C ASP A 329 -11.28 9.08 15.99
N GLY A 330 -10.78 7.93 15.47
CA GLY A 330 -11.27 6.59 15.83
C GLY A 330 -10.62 6.00 17.08
N VAL A 331 -9.50 6.55 17.53
CA VAL A 331 -8.72 6.04 18.66
C VAL A 331 -9.43 6.35 19.99
N GLY A 332 -9.56 5.33 20.84
CA GLY A 332 -9.95 5.43 22.23
C GLY A 332 -8.77 5.32 23.20
N SER A 333 -8.96 5.64 24.46
CA SER A 333 -7.94 5.55 25.51
C SER A 333 -8.49 4.84 26.73
N TYR A 334 -7.62 4.06 27.42
CA TYR A 334 -7.99 3.44 28.68
C TYR A 334 -7.85 4.43 29.83
N GLU A 335 -8.94 4.63 30.59
CA GLU A 335 -8.98 5.56 31.73
C GLU A 335 -7.98 5.17 32.85
N ASN A 336 -7.67 3.88 32.99
CA ASN A 336 -6.76 3.33 33.97
C ASN A 336 -5.45 2.84 33.33
N GLY A 337 -5.09 3.36 32.16
CA GLY A 337 -3.82 3.05 31.47
C GLY A 337 -2.63 3.86 31.99
N GLU A 338 -2.88 4.97 32.72
CA GLU A 338 -1.83 5.81 33.25
C GLU A 338 -0.93 5.03 34.23
N GLY A 339 0.38 5.10 34.01
CA GLY A 339 1.37 4.43 34.87
C GLY A 339 1.63 2.96 34.54
N LEU A 340 0.92 2.35 33.60
CA LEU A 340 1.21 0.99 33.15
C LEU A 340 2.57 0.89 32.45
N TYR A 341 2.97 1.95 31.75
CA TYR A 341 4.25 2.08 31.09
C TYR A 341 4.96 3.32 31.64
N PRO A 342 5.76 3.18 32.68
CA PRO A 342 6.44 4.31 33.31
C PRO A 342 7.41 4.96 32.29
N PHE A 343 7.24 6.25 32.10
CA PHE A 343 8.16 7.07 31.31
C PHE A 343 9.33 7.47 32.20
N ASP A 344 10.52 6.96 31.93
CA ASP A 344 11.74 7.25 32.69
C ASP A 344 12.48 8.51 32.22
N GLY A 345 11.92 9.24 31.24
CA GLY A 345 12.54 10.40 30.65
C GLY A 345 13.66 10.09 29.65
N THR A 346 13.93 8.80 29.39
CA THR A 346 14.89 8.40 28.35
C THR A 346 14.22 8.40 26.99
N LYS A 347 15.00 8.66 25.96
CA LYS A 347 14.52 8.61 24.57
C LYS A 347 14.31 7.16 24.19
N SER A 348 13.08 6.77 23.93
CA SER A 348 12.83 5.47 23.35
C SER A 348 13.04 5.54 21.83
N GLY A 349 14.24 5.19 21.39
CA GLY A 349 14.53 5.01 19.98
C GLY A 349 14.18 6.21 19.09
N ASN A 350 13.48 5.96 17.98
CA ASN A 350 13.15 6.96 16.96
C ASN A 350 11.83 7.71 17.22
N VAL A 351 11.14 7.41 18.29
CA VAL A 351 9.91 8.11 18.66
C VAL A 351 10.31 9.31 19.50
N GLY A 352 10.06 10.53 19.03
CA GLY A 352 10.54 11.78 19.59
C GLY A 352 10.33 11.96 21.11
N GLU A 353 10.98 12.96 21.67
CA GLU A 353 11.03 13.27 23.14
C GLU A 353 9.66 13.47 23.81
N SER A 354 8.60 13.57 23.02
CA SER A 354 7.20 13.77 23.47
C SER A 354 6.38 12.48 23.58
N PHE A 355 6.94 11.34 23.21
CA PHE A 355 6.21 10.08 23.31
C PHE A 355 6.08 9.66 24.76
N LYS A 356 4.86 9.59 25.24
CA LYS A 356 4.51 9.19 26.60
C LYS A 356 3.71 7.90 26.57
N TYR A 357 4.17 6.89 27.26
CA TYR A 357 3.45 5.64 27.46
C TYR A 357 2.43 5.70 28.62
N ASP A 358 2.17 6.90 29.16
CA ASP A 358 1.20 7.12 30.22
C ASP A 358 -0.27 7.05 29.74
N GLN A 359 -0.47 7.00 28.42
CA GLN A 359 -1.79 6.80 27.83
C GLN A 359 -1.77 5.60 26.91
N VAL A 360 -2.38 4.51 27.32
CA VAL A 360 -2.58 3.33 26.50
C VAL A 360 -3.84 3.53 25.67
N SER A 361 -3.70 3.42 24.37
CA SER A 361 -4.79 3.62 23.39
C SER A 361 -5.24 2.31 22.76
N TYR A 362 -6.42 2.31 22.17
CA TYR A 362 -6.98 1.18 21.44
C TYR A 362 -7.79 1.64 20.22
N VAL A 363 -8.00 0.73 19.29
CA VAL A 363 -8.92 0.86 18.16
C VAL A 363 -9.79 -0.40 18.12
N ASP A 364 -11.10 -0.24 17.95
CA ASP A 364 -12.02 -1.35 17.77
C ASP A 364 -12.19 -1.67 16.30
N TYR A 365 -11.93 -2.91 15.89
CA TYR A 365 -12.28 -3.42 14.57
C TYR A 365 -13.72 -3.97 14.57
N ALA A 366 -14.66 -3.11 14.96
CA ALA A 366 -16.07 -3.48 15.15
C ALA A 366 -16.76 -3.95 13.87
N GLU A 367 -16.24 -3.56 12.71
CA GLU A 367 -16.71 -3.98 11.38
C GLU A 367 -16.47 -5.47 11.10
N GLY A 368 -15.52 -6.12 11.78
CA GLY A 368 -15.16 -7.52 11.55
C GLY A 368 -14.80 -7.78 10.07
N ILE A 369 -15.52 -8.71 9.43
CA ILE A 369 -15.28 -9.06 8.02
C ILE A 369 -15.92 -8.09 7.02
N TYR A 370 -16.74 -7.14 7.48
CA TYR A 370 -17.52 -6.24 6.63
C TYR A 370 -16.71 -5.00 6.24
N VAL A 371 -15.70 -5.19 5.39
CA VAL A 371 -14.79 -4.15 4.91
C VAL A 371 -14.90 -4.03 3.39
N GLY A 372 -14.82 -2.80 2.84
CA GLY A 372 -14.86 -2.53 1.41
C GLY A 372 -16.09 -3.12 0.73
N TYR A 373 -15.92 -3.73 -0.44
CA TYR A 373 -17.04 -4.30 -1.21
C TYR A 373 -17.78 -5.40 -0.43
N LYS A 374 -17.11 -6.14 0.44
CA LYS A 374 -17.77 -7.16 1.28
C LYS A 374 -18.85 -6.55 2.16
N TRP A 375 -18.63 -5.32 2.65
CA TRP A 375 -19.63 -4.55 3.36
C TRP A 375 -20.72 -4.07 2.43
N TYR A 376 -20.38 -3.31 1.38
CA TYR A 376 -21.38 -2.64 0.54
C TYR A 376 -22.32 -3.64 -0.13
N GLU A 377 -21.78 -4.75 -0.66
CA GLU A 377 -22.58 -5.79 -1.32
C GLU A 377 -23.39 -6.62 -0.32
N THR A 378 -22.89 -6.87 0.90
CA THR A 378 -23.65 -7.60 1.91
C THR A 378 -24.78 -6.74 2.46
N ALA A 379 -24.56 -5.45 2.66
CA ALA A 379 -25.57 -4.50 3.07
C ALA A 379 -26.70 -4.38 2.03
N ASP A 380 -26.34 -4.37 0.73
CA ASP A 380 -27.31 -4.40 -0.36
C ASP A 380 -28.15 -5.70 -0.35
N ALA A 381 -27.50 -6.84 -0.21
CA ALA A 381 -28.16 -8.14 -0.12
C ALA A 381 -29.07 -8.29 1.12
N GLN A 382 -29.00 -7.39 2.09
CA GLN A 382 -29.85 -7.29 3.27
C GLN A 382 -30.82 -6.09 3.21
N ASP A 383 -31.02 -5.50 2.03
CA ASP A 383 -31.90 -4.33 1.82
C ASP A 383 -31.55 -3.13 2.73
N TYR A 384 -30.31 -3.12 3.31
CA TYR A 384 -29.87 -2.08 4.25
C TYR A 384 -29.83 -0.71 3.58
N TRP A 385 -29.51 -0.64 2.30
CA TRP A 385 -29.44 0.60 1.54
C TRP A 385 -30.79 1.12 1.08
N ASP A 386 -31.89 0.38 1.14
CA ASP A 386 -33.20 0.78 0.63
C ASP A 386 -33.76 2.08 1.25
N LYS A 387 -33.28 2.41 2.46
CA LYS A 387 -33.63 3.66 3.16
C LYS A 387 -32.85 4.88 2.63
N TYR A 388 -31.79 4.67 1.81
CA TYR A 388 -31.00 5.75 1.28
C TYR A 388 -31.57 6.23 -0.05
N TYR A 389 -31.66 7.54 -0.17
CA TYR A 389 -31.98 8.16 -1.43
C TYR A 389 -31.37 9.56 -1.50
N ASN A 390 -30.88 9.98 -2.68
CA ASN A 390 -30.27 11.28 -2.95
C ASN A 390 -30.32 11.61 -4.44
N LEU A 391 -29.59 12.65 -4.89
CA LEU A 391 -29.54 13.07 -6.29
C LEU A 391 -28.92 12.03 -7.23
N HIS A 392 -28.18 11.05 -6.72
CA HIS A 392 -27.54 10.00 -7.51
C HIS A 392 -28.44 8.77 -7.70
N GLY A 393 -29.46 8.59 -6.88
CA GLY A 393 -30.37 7.46 -7.00
C GLY A 393 -31.01 7.03 -5.69
N ARG A 394 -31.40 5.76 -5.64
CA ARG A 394 -31.99 5.10 -4.48
C ARG A 394 -31.29 3.77 -4.20
N GLY A 395 -31.27 3.35 -2.93
CA GLY A 395 -30.66 2.09 -2.51
C GLY A 395 -29.15 2.12 -2.73
N TYR A 396 -28.60 1.05 -3.26
CA TYR A 396 -27.18 0.92 -3.58
C TYR A 396 -26.65 2.08 -4.43
N GLN A 397 -27.41 2.50 -5.45
CA GLN A 397 -27.04 3.61 -6.34
C GLN A 397 -26.96 4.98 -5.65
N ALA A 398 -27.59 5.14 -4.49
CA ALA A 398 -27.45 6.34 -3.67
C ALA A 398 -26.18 6.34 -2.81
N VAL A 399 -25.51 5.20 -2.70
CA VAL A 399 -24.37 4.99 -1.79
C VAL A 399 -23.07 4.77 -2.54
N VAL A 400 -23.08 3.95 -3.59
CA VAL A 400 -21.88 3.54 -4.35
C VAL A 400 -21.90 4.17 -5.73
N GLN A 401 -20.83 4.87 -6.08
CA GLN A 401 -20.60 5.45 -7.39
C GLN A 401 -19.93 4.42 -8.34
N TYR A 402 -18.83 3.82 -7.90
CA TYR A 402 -18.13 2.78 -8.65
C TYR A 402 -17.90 1.56 -7.75
N PRO A 403 -18.45 0.39 -8.06
CA PRO A 403 -18.19 -0.84 -7.33
C PRO A 403 -16.72 -1.27 -7.40
N PHE A 404 -16.29 -2.12 -6.49
CA PHE A 404 -15.05 -2.88 -6.62
C PHE A 404 -15.05 -3.70 -7.90
N GLY A 405 -13.93 -3.70 -8.64
CA GLY A 405 -13.80 -4.41 -9.91
C GLY A 405 -14.38 -3.68 -11.12
N TYR A 406 -14.87 -2.44 -10.94
CA TYR A 406 -15.41 -1.61 -12.02
C TYR A 406 -14.30 -1.00 -12.88
N GLY A 407 -14.59 -0.80 -14.18
CA GLY A 407 -13.74 -0.07 -15.11
C GLY A 407 -14.30 -0.17 -16.51
N LEU A 408 -14.25 0.94 -17.26
CA LEU A 408 -14.69 1.05 -18.64
C LEU A 408 -13.56 0.73 -19.62
N SER A 409 -13.91 0.50 -20.87
CA SER A 409 -13.00 0.23 -21.98
C SER A 409 -13.40 1.05 -23.22
N TYR A 410 -12.51 1.17 -24.21
CA TYR A 410 -12.82 1.73 -25.52
C TYR A 410 -13.36 0.69 -26.51
N THR A 411 -13.47 -0.56 -26.09
CA THR A 411 -14.04 -1.65 -26.87
C THR A 411 -15.06 -2.44 -26.04
N THR A 412 -15.75 -3.40 -26.64
CA THR A 412 -16.76 -4.21 -25.98
C THR A 412 -16.40 -5.69 -26.07
N PHE A 413 -16.86 -6.47 -25.10
CA PHE A 413 -16.58 -7.90 -25.03
C PHE A 413 -17.85 -8.68 -24.72
N ASP A 414 -18.02 -9.81 -25.42
CA ASP A 414 -19.00 -10.83 -25.10
C ASP A 414 -18.33 -11.99 -24.40
N TRP A 415 -19.03 -12.58 -23.42
CA TRP A 415 -18.57 -13.74 -22.67
C TRP A 415 -19.46 -14.94 -22.93
N LYS A 416 -18.87 -16.13 -22.99
CA LYS A 416 -19.58 -17.39 -23.10
C LYS A 416 -18.93 -18.43 -22.19
N VAL A 417 -19.72 -19.04 -21.30
CA VAL A 417 -19.25 -20.18 -20.49
C VAL A 417 -19.09 -21.40 -21.40
N VAL A 418 -17.88 -21.93 -21.52
CA VAL A 418 -17.56 -23.11 -22.33
C VAL A 418 -17.36 -24.35 -21.48
N ASN A 419 -16.94 -24.18 -20.23
CA ASN A 419 -16.86 -25.26 -19.25
C ASN A 419 -17.18 -24.75 -17.84
N ALA A 420 -17.89 -25.55 -17.06
CA ALA A 420 -18.25 -25.24 -15.68
C ALA A 420 -18.60 -26.50 -14.88
N PRO A 421 -18.57 -26.45 -13.55
CA PRO A 421 -19.05 -27.52 -12.69
C PRO A 421 -20.48 -27.95 -13.03
N GLY A 422 -20.75 -29.23 -12.95
CA GLY A 422 -22.06 -29.80 -13.28
C GLY A 422 -23.14 -29.39 -12.27
N LYS A 423 -24.41 -29.30 -12.69
CA LYS A 423 -25.56 -28.92 -11.83
C LYS A 423 -25.73 -29.76 -10.55
N ARG A 424 -25.09 -30.91 -10.47
CA ARG A 424 -25.16 -31.86 -9.32
C ARG A 424 -23.81 -31.98 -8.61
N GLU A 425 -22.86 -31.16 -8.96
CA GLU A 425 -21.54 -31.19 -8.33
C GLU A 425 -21.63 -30.83 -6.85
N LYS A 426 -20.96 -31.66 -6.04
CA LYS A 426 -20.94 -31.49 -4.59
C LYS A 426 -19.61 -30.92 -4.16
N ILE A 427 -19.65 -30.12 -3.09
CA ILE A 427 -18.44 -29.67 -2.46
C ILE A 427 -17.81 -30.83 -1.69
N THR A 428 -16.49 -31.02 -1.87
CA THR A 428 -15.64 -31.93 -1.11
C THR A 428 -14.48 -31.12 -0.49
N ALA A 429 -13.89 -31.63 0.57
CA ALA A 429 -12.86 -30.90 1.34
C ALA A 429 -11.68 -30.41 0.46
N ASP A 430 -11.23 -31.27 -0.46
CA ASP A 430 -10.12 -30.97 -1.38
C ASP A 430 -10.61 -30.56 -2.78
N GLY A 431 -11.90 -30.18 -2.90
CA GLY A 431 -12.52 -29.82 -4.18
C GLY A 431 -11.92 -28.57 -4.79
N SER A 432 -11.74 -28.58 -6.10
CA SER A 432 -11.38 -27.40 -6.89
C SER A 432 -12.35 -27.26 -8.07
N TYR A 433 -12.98 -26.11 -8.19
CA TYR A 433 -14.07 -25.84 -9.14
C TYR A 433 -13.57 -24.86 -10.18
N LYS A 434 -13.54 -25.29 -11.44
CA LYS A 434 -13.02 -24.51 -12.56
C LYS A 434 -14.14 -24.08 -13.49
N ILE A 435 -14.09 -22.83 -13.93
CA ILE A 435 -14.98 -22.26 -14.93
C ILE A 435 -14.12 -21.69 -16.05
N THR A 436 -14.40 -22.13 -17.29
CA THR A 436 -13.74 -21.59 -18.48
C THR A 436 -14.71 -20.72 -19.24
N VAL A 437 -14.26 -19.51 -19.57
CA VAL A 437 -15.03 -18.49 -20.27
C VAL A 437 -14.33 -18.13 -21.58
N GLU A 438 -15.01 -18.29 -22.73
CA GLU A 438 -14.60 -17.71 -24.00
C GLU A 438 -14.97 -16.22 -23.99
N VAL A 439 -13.97 -15.36 -24.13
CA VAL A 439 -14.13 -13.90 -24.27
C VAL A 439 -13.91 -13.54 -25.74
N THR A 440 -14.85 -12.80 -26.33
CA THR A 440 -14.76 -12.30 -27.69
C THR A 440 -14.73 -10.78 -27.68
N ASN A 441 -13.76 -10.16 -28.33
CA ASN A 441 -13.79 -8.72 -28.57
C ASN A 441 -14.83 -8.43 -29.67
N THR A 442 -15.92 -7.78 -29.31
CA THR A 442 -17.04 -7.43 -30.21
C THR A 442 -17.01 -5.98 -30.68
N GLY A 443 -16.07 -5.19 -30.18
CA GLY A 443 -15.93 -3.78 -30.55
C GLY A 443 -14.98 -3.56 -31.74
N GLU A 444 -14.62 -2.31 -31.96
CA GLU A 444 -13.83 -1.89 -33.11
C GLU A 444 -12.33 -1.65 -32.79
N ARG A 445 -11.93 -1.76 -31.54
CA ARG A 445 -10.55 -1.53 -31.06
C ARG A 445 -9.99 -2.76 -30.42
N ALA A 446 -8.68 -2.95 -30.53
CA ALA A 446 -7.98 -3.94 -29.72
C ALA A 446 -8.11 -3.61 -28.23
N GLY A 447 -8.18 -4.63 -27.39
CA GLY A 447 -8.30 -4.42 -25.95
C GLY A 447 -8.25 -5.70 -25.14
N LYS A 448 -8.25 -5.55 -23.82
CA LYS A 448 -8.21 -6.66 -22.86
C LYS A 448 -9.44 -6.62 -21.97
N GLU A 449 -9.92 -7.80 -21.57
CA GLU A 449 -11.06 -7.92 -20.66
C GLU A 449 -10.63 -8.63 -19.37
N VAL A 450 -11.28 -8.25 -18.27
CA VAL A 450 -11.09 -8.90 -16.96
C VAL A 450 -12.34 -9.67 -16.58
N VAL A 451 -12.25 -10.98 -16.58
CA VAL A 451 -13.31 -11.87 -16.09
C VAL A 451 -13.13 -12.09 -14.60
N GLN A 452 -14.19 -11.89 -13.82
CA GLN A 452 -14.15 -11.97 -12.37
C GLN A 452 -15.11 -13.08 -11.89
N LEU A 453 -14.61 -13.95 -11.02
CA LEU A 453 -15.38 -15.01 -10.37
C LEU A 453 -15.58 -14.68 -8.90
N TYR A 454 -16.83 -14.66 -8.47
CA TYR A 454 -17.19 -14.46 -7.08
C TYR A 454 -17.95 -15.67 -6.55
N TYR A 455 -17.97 -15.82 -5.22
CA TYR A 455 -18.84 -16.80 -4.56
C TYR A 455 -19.70 -16.16 -3.49
N ALA A 456 -20.86 -16.77 -3.25
CA ALA A 456 -21.77 -16.45 -2.17
C ALA A 456 -21.95 -17.73 -1.31
N PRO A 457 -21.52 -17.74 -0.04
CA PRO A 457 -21.74 -18.85 0.88
C PRO A 457 -23.16 -18.86 1.41
N PRO A 458 -23.69 -19.99 1.88
CA PRO A 458 -24.95 -20.05 2.63
C PRO A 458 -24.79 -19.27 3.95
N TYR A 459 -25.80 -18.51 4.32
CA TYR A 459 -25.83 -17.73 5.56
C TYR A 459 -27.10 -18.01 6.35
N GLU A 460 -26.95 -18.19 7.66
CA GLU A 460 -28.02 -18.28 8.63
C GLU A 460 -27.87 -17.17 9.66
N ALA A 461 -28.96 -16.47 9.99
CA ALA A 461 -28.93 -15.38 10.95
C ALA A 461 -28.52 -15.89 12.35
N GLY A 462 -27.50 -15.27 12.94
CA GLY A 462 -26.96 -15.68 14.24
C GLY A 462 -25.95 -16.83 14.19
N GLY A 463 -25.69 -17.39 13.01
CA GLY A 463 -24.57 -18.32 12.76
C GLY A 463 -23.27 -17.58 12.45
N ILE A 464 -22.37 -18.25 11.73
CA ILE A 464 -21.08 -17.68 11.32
C ILE A 464 -21.30 -16.45 10.42
N GLU A 465 -20.65 -15.33 10.72
CA GLU A 465 -20.71 -14.14 9.90
C GLU A 465 -20.05 -14.36 8.52
N LYS A 466 -20.78 -14.03 7.45
CA LYS A 466 -20.37 -14.27 6.07
C LYS A 466 -20.79 -13.15 5.15
N SER A 467 -19.87 -12.72 4.31
CA SER A 467 -20.19 -11.75 3.25
C SER A 467 -21.07 -12.38 2.17
N ALA A 468 -21.98 -11.61 1.59
CA ALA A 468 -22.85 -12.07 0.52
C ALA A 468 -22.11 -12.26 -0.80
N VAL A 469 -20.99 -11.58 -1.01
CA VAL A 469 -20.18 -11.57 -2.22
C VAL A 469 -18.71 -11.58 -1.85
N VAL A 470 -17.94 -12.56 -2.34
CA VAL A 470 -16.51 -12.68 -2.10
C VAL A 470 -15.81 -13.01 -3.43
N LEU A 471 -14.80 -12.23 -3.81
CA LEU A 471 -13.96 -12.52 -4.98
C LEU A 471 -13.21 -13.84 -4.75
N ALA A 472 -13.37 -14.77 -5.68
CA ALA A 472 -12.69 -16.07 -5.67
C ALA A 472 -11.44 -16.05 -6.56
N ASP A 473 -11.59 -15.52 -7.78
CA ASP A 473 -10.52 -15.52 -8.78
C ASP A 473 -10.82 -14.47 -9.86
N TYR A 474 -9.82 -14.05 -10.58
CA TYR A 474 -9.98 -13.22 -11.78
C TYR A 474 -8.91 -13.58 -12.81
N ALA A 475 -9.23 -13.33 -14.07
CA ALA A 475 -8.29 -13.51 -15.16
C ALA A 475 -8.44 -12.37 -16.16
N LYS A 476 -7.32 -11.87 -16.66
CA LYS A 476 -7.26 -10.86 -17.72
C LYS A 476 -6.80 -11.52 -19.02
N THR A 477 -7.50 -11.25 -20.12
CA THR A 477 -7.11 -11.75 -21.43
C THR A 477 -5.81 -11.10 -21.92
N GLY A 478 -5.17 -11.70 -22.89
CA GLY A 478 -4.26 -11.00 -23.79
C GLY A 478 -4.98 -9.87 -24.51
N GLU A 479 -4.23 -9.11 -25.32
CA GLU A 479 -4.83 -8.09 -26.19
C GLU A 479 -5.53 -8.76 -27.37
N LEU A 480 -6.86 -8.63 -27.42
CA LEU A 480 -7.71 -9.20 -28.46
C LEU A 480 -8.01 -8.16 -29.53
N GLN A 481 -7.73 -8.48 -30.79
CA GLN A 481 -8.15 -7.69 -31.93
C GLN A 481 -9.68 -7.78 -32.12
N PRO A 482 -10.32 -6.86 -32.83
CA PRO A 482 -11.74 -6.95 -33.17
C PRO A 482 -12.12 -8.32 -33.77
N GLY A 483 -13.08 -9.02 -33.12
CA GLY A 483 -13.52 -10.36 -33.48
C GLY A 483 -12.65 -11.51 -32.96
N GLU A 484 -11.50 -11.22 -32.34
CA GLU A 484 -10.64 -12.24 -31.76
C GLU A 484 -11.19 -12.78 -30.45
N LYS A 485 -10.81 -14.01 -30.12
CA LYS A 485 -11.29 -14.74 -28.95
C LYS A 485 -10.17 -15.36 -28.15
N GLU A 486 -10.39 -15.46 -26.84
CA GLU A 486 -9.52 -16.16 -25.92
C GLU A 486 -10.35 -16.88 -24.86
N GLU A 487 -9.90 -18.06 -24.45
CA GLU A 487 -10.47 -18.77 -23.31
C GLU A 487 -9.66 -18.50 -22.05
N VAL A 488 -10.30 -17.98 -21.01
CA VAL A 488 -9.73 -17.81 -19.67
C VAL A 488 -10.36 -18.80 -18.72
N THR A 489 -9.56 -19.38 -17.83
CA THR A 489 -10.04 -20.33 -16.81
C THR A 489 -9.82 -19.77 -15.43
N LEU A 490 -10.91 -19.70 -14.66
CA LEU A 490 -10.92 -19.30 -13.25
C LEU A 490 -11.17 -20.51 -12.36
N SER A 491 -10.66 -20.47 -11.13
CA SER A 491 -10.78 -21.58 -10.21
C SER A 491 -10.98 -21.12 -8.78
N VAL A 492 -11.67 -21.93 -7.99
CA VAL A 492 -11.78 -21.75 -6.54
C VAL A 492 -11.67 -23.10 -5.84
N LYS A 493 -10.85 -23.17 -4.80
CA LYS A 493 -10.81 -24.35 -3.94
C LYS A 493 -11.93 -24.28 -2.90
N ALA A 494 -12.43 -25.44 -2.47
CA ALA A 494 -13.40 -25.50 -1.39
C ALA A 494 -12.89 -24.79 -0.13
N ARG A 495 -11.63 -25.02 0.22
CA ARG A 495 -10.98 -24.39 1.38
C ARG A 495 -11.01 -22.86 1.33
N ASP A 496 -10.84 -22.26 0.14
CA ASP A 496 -10.83 -20.79 -0.02
C ASP A 496 -12.22 -20.16 0.17
N MET A 497 -13.28 -21.00 0.14
CA MET A 497 -14.65 -20.59 0.44
C MET A 497 -15.01 -20.78 1.92
N ALA A 498 -14.10 -21.27 2.76
CA ALA A 498 -14.35 -21.47 4.17
C ALA A 498 -14.49 -20.13 4.91
N SER A 499 -15.36 -20.12 5.90
CA SER A 499 -15.54 -19.00 6.83
C SER A 499 -14.86 -19.32 8.15
N TYR A 500 -14.29 -18.31 8.82
CA TYR A 500 -13.65 -18.49 10.10
C TYR A 500 -14.68 -18.30 11.23
N ASP A 501 -15.01 -19.39 11.94
CA ASP A 501 -15.80 -19.32 13.15
C ASP A 501 -14.89 -19.16 14.36
N PHE A 502 -14.81 -17.96 14.92
CA PHE A 502 -13.95 -17.69 16.07
C PHE A 502 -14.61 -18.05 17.41
N ASN A 503 -15.92 -18.28 17.44
CA ASN A 503 -16.71 -18.40 18.67
C ASN A 503 -17.64 -19.62 18.69
N ASP A 504 -17.45 -20.58 17.79
CA ASP A 504 -18.34 -21.73 17.63
C ASP A 504 -19.83 -21.26 17.52
N SER A 505 -20.06 -20.29 16.62
CA SER A 505 -21.35 -19.64 16.45
C SER A 505 -22.44 -20.60 15.96
N ASN A 506 -22.05 -21.63 15.20
CA ASN A 506 -22.96 -22.68 14.74
C ASN A 506 -23.11 -23.85 15.74
N GLN A 507 -22.42 -23.82 16.90
CA GLN A 507 -22.50 -24.76 18.02
C GLN A 507 -22.19 -26.22 17.62
N ASN A 508 -21.22 -26.41 16.70
CA ASN A 508 -20.80 -27.74 16.24
C ASN A 508 -19.59 -28.28 17.04
N GLY A 509 -19.07 -27.52 18.02
CA GLY A 509 -17.93 -27.88 18.85
C GLY A 509 -16.57 -27.58 18.21
N PHE A 510 -16.55 -26.81 17.12
CA PHE A 510 -15.35 -26.41 16.40
C PHE A 510 -15.28 -24.89 16.26
N ALA A 511 -14.12 -24.33 16.50
CA ALA A 511 -13.81 -22.92 16.23
C ALA A 511 -12.59 -22.86 15.30
N GLY A 512 -12.78 -22.33 14.10
CA GLY A 512 -11.76 -22.33 13.06
C GLY A 512 -12.36 -22.13 11.67
N TYR A 513 -11.62 -22.53 10.63
CA TYR A 513 -12.09 -22.46 9.25
C TYR A 513 -13.01 -23.64 8.92
N GLU A 514 -14.21 -23.34 8.44
CA GLU A 514 -15.18 -24.36 8.05
C GLU A 514 -16.12 -23.90 6.95
N LEU A 515 -16.71 -24.89 6.29
CA LEU A 515 -17.80 -24.74 5.34
C LEU A 515 -19.08 -25.27 5.96
N ASP A 516 -20.11 -24.42 6.06
CA ASP A 516 -21.43 -24.82 6.51
C ASP A 516 -22.20 -25.56 5.40
N PRO A 517 -23.07 -26.53 5.77
CA PRO A 517 -23.98 -27.14 4.82
C PRO A 517 -24.86 -26.12 4.12
N GLY A 518 -25.12 -26.31 2.83
CA GLY A 518 -25.98 -25.41 2.07
C GLY A 518 -25.60 -25.31 0.60
N THR A 519 -26.04 -24.22 0.00
CA THR A 519 -25.74 -23.92 -1.41
C THR A 519 -24.75 -22.77 -1.51
N TYR A 520 -23.61 -23.03 -2.12
CA TYR A 520 -22.63 -22.04 -2.51
C TYR A 520 -22.89 -21.66 -3.96
N VAL A 521 -22.97 -20.37 -4.26
CA VAL A 521 -23.23 -19.88 -5.62
C VAL A 521 -21.95 -19.24 -6.15
N LEU A 522 -21.38 -19.83 -7.19
CA LEU A 522 -20.30 -19.22 -7.97
C LEU A 522 -20.94 -18.29 -9.01
N SER A 523 -20.45 -17.09 -9.19
CA SER A 523 -20.98 -16.12 -10.14
C SER A 523 -19.89 -15.39 -10.92
N LEU A 524 -20.01 -15.39 -12.24
CA LEU A 524 -19.24 -14.55 -13.14
C LEU A 524 -19.83 -13.14 -13.09
N ARG A 525 -19.00 -12.16 -12.82
CA ARG A 525 -19.46 -10.77 -12.63
C ARG A 525 -18.59 -9.78 -13.41
N LYS A 526 -19.18 -8.66 -13.79
CA LYS A 526 -18.47 -7.52 -14.38
C LYS A 526 -17.71 -6.70 -13.34
N ASN A 527 -18.24 -6.68 -12.14
CA ASN A 527 -17.71 -6.06 -10.92
C ASN A 527 -18.39 -6.71 -9.71
N ALA A 528 -18.07 -6.33 -8.49
CA ALA A 528 -18.63 -6.95 -7.29
C ALA A 528 -20.17 -6.88 -7.22
N HIS A 529 -20.79 -5.87 -7.84
CA HIS A 529 -22.25 -5.67 -7.82
C HIS A 529 -22.95 -6.35 -9.00
N GLU A 530 -22.41 -6.24 -10.20
CA GLU A 530 -23.09 -6.59 -11.45
C GLU A 530 -22.73 -8.01 -11.90
N THR A 531 -23.70 -8.93 -11.84
CA THR A 531 -23.57 -10.26 -12.45
C THR A 531 -23.57 -10.14 -13.97
N ALA A 532 -22.71 -10.90 -14.65
CA ALA A 532 -22.69 -10.93 -16.11
C ALA A 532 -24.03 -11.46 -16.68
N ASP A 533 -24.61 -10.72 -17.62
CA ASP A 533 -25.86 -11.11 -18.28
C ASP A 533 -25.59 -12.13 -19.39
N ILE A 534 -25.19 -13.34 -18.99
CA ILE A 534 -24.91 -14.46 -19.89
C ILE A 534 -25.52 -15.75 -19.36
N PRO A 535 -25.82 -16.73 -20.22
CA PRO A 535 -26.26 -18.05 -19.79
C PRO A 535 -25.19 -18.74 -18.89
N ASN A 536 -25.63 -19.32 -17.78
CA ASN A 536 -24.79 -19.98 -16.80
C ASN A 536 -23.76 -19.08 -16.09
N ALA A 537 -24.02 -17.79 -16.02
CA ALA A 537 -23.21 -16.88 -15.19
C ALA A 537 -23.20 -17.29 -13.71
N GLN A 538 -24.22 -17.99 -13.24
CA GLN A 538 -24.34 -18.48 -11.88
C GLN A 538 -24.38 -20.04 -11.84
N ILE A 539 -23.59 -20.61 -10.96
CA ILE A 539 -23.42 -22.06 -10.79
C ILE A 539 -23.59 -22.38 -9.31
N SER A 540 -24.51 -23.30 -9.00
CA SER A 540 -24.77 -23.72 -7.63
C SER A 540 -24.03 -25.01 -7.31
N LEU A 541 -23.22 -24.98 -6.27
CA LEU A 541 -22.57 -26.13 -5.66
C LEU A 541 -23.27 -26.47 -4.33
N LYS A 542 -23.43 -27.75 -4.02
CA LYS A 542 -24.11 -28.17 -2.79
C LYS A 542 -23.15 -28.83 -1.82
N LEU A 543 -23.21 -28.42 -0.58
CA LEU A 543 -22.57 -29.08 0.56
C LEU A 543 -23.65 -29.72 1.44
N ALA A 544 -23.53 -31.02 1.72
CA ALA A 544 -24.51 -31.74 2.52
C ALA A 544 -24.19 -31.74 4.01
N GLU A 545 -22.92 -31.75 4.36
CA GLU A 545 -22.43 -31.84 5.74
C GLU A 545 -21.31 -30.81 5.94
N ASN A 546 -21.13 -30.33 7.16
CA ASN A 546 -20.07 -29.39 7.51
C ASN A 546 -18.67 -29.96 7.19
N ILE A 547 -17.77 -29.13 6.69
CA ILE A 547 -16.36 -29.47 6.46
C ILE A 547 -15.49 -28.54 7.29
N GLN A 548 -14.65 -29.12 8.14
CA GLN A 548 -13.72 -28.40 9.02
C GLN A 548 -12.29 -28.51 8.47
N TYR A 549 -11.53 -27.43 8.62
CA TYR A 549 -10.11 -27.35 8.24
C TYR A 549 -9.24 -27.09 9.49
N PRO A 550 -8.95 -28.13 10.27
CA PRO A 550 -8.24 -27.99 11.54
C PRO A 550 -6.74 -27.71 11.40
N THR A 551 -6.19 -27.91 10.21
CA THR A 551 -4.76 -27.71 9.96
C THR A 551 -4.51 -26.78 8.76
N ASP A 552 -3.41 -26.05 8.80
CA ASP A 552 -2.90 -25.30 7.66
C ASP A 552 -2.48 -26.25 6.51
N GLU A 553 -2.81 -25.91 5.28
CA GLU A 553 -2.57 -26.77 4.11
C GLU A 553 -1.07 -26.92 3.79
N ILE A 554 -0.29 -25.87 4.01
CA ILE A 554 1.13 -25.82 3.63
C ILE A 554 2.00 -26.43 4.72
N THR A 555 1.79 -26.01 5.96
CA THR A 555 2.65 -26.38 7.09
C THR A 555 2.17 -27.60 7.85
N GLY A 556 0.90 -28.00 7.68
CA GLY A 556 0.27 -29.06 8.47
C GLY A 556 0.05 -28.69 9.95
N THR A 557 0.36 -27.45 10.32
CA THR A 557 0.21 -26.97 11.70
C THR A 557 -1.26 -26.86 12.08
N VAL A 558 -1.61 -27.27 13.30
CA VAL A 558 -2.97 -27.12 13.80
C VAL A 558 -3.33 -25.64 13.89
N VAL A 559 -4.42 -25.27 13.24
CA VAL A 559 -5.00 -23.93 13.35
C VAL A 559 -5.67 -23.82 14.72
N SER A 560 -5.03 -23.09 15.64
CA SER A 560 -5.60 -22.83 16.95
C SER A 560 -6.34 -21.48 16.95
N ASN A 561 -7.59 -21.50 17.41
CA ASN A 561 -8.33 -20.28 17.59
C ASN A 561 -7.83 -19.56 18.87
N LYS A 562 -6.98 -18.55 18.66
CA LYS A 562 -6.48 -17.66 19.73
C LYS A 562 -7.28 -16.35 19.84
N MET A 563 -8.21 -16.11 18.90
CA MET A 563 -8.96 -14.87 18.79
C MET A 563 -10.39 -15.04 19.30
N THR A 564 -10.54 -15.67 20.47
CA THR A 564 -11.87 -15.97 21.02
C THR A 564 -12.61 -14.72 21.53
N GLY A 565 -11.90 -13.60 21.70
CA GLY A 565 -12.43 -12.41 22.36
C GLY A 565 -12.65 -12.57 23.88
N LYS A 566 -12.46 -13.78 24.44
CA LYS A 566 -12.56 -14.01 25.88
C LYS A 566 -11.27 -13.70 26.62
N ASP A 567 -10.14 -13.92 25.92
CA ASP A 567 -8.79 -13.72 26.45
C ASP A 567 -8.14 -12.46 25.86
N ALA A 568 -8.94 -11.44 25.56
CA ALA A 568 -8.42 -10.17 25.06
C ALA A 568 -7.45 -9.55 26.08
N VAL A 569 -6.32 -9.05 25.60
CA VAL A 569 -5.23 -8.50 26.45
C VAL A 569 -5.70 -7.36 27.34
N ASP A 570 -6.70 -6.60 26.89
CA ASP A 570 -7.30 -5.49 27.63
C ASP A 570 -8.46 -5.93 28.54
N GLY A 571 -8.83 -7.21 28.54
CA GLY A 571 -9.98 -7.74 29.28
C GLY A 571 -11.34 -7.32 28.70
N VAL A 572 -11.36 -6.73 27.49
CA VAL A 572 -12.58 -6.39 26.76
C VAL A 572 -12.91 -7.53 25.82
N GLY A 573 -13.66 -8.50 26.28
CA GLY A 573 -14.09 -9.63 25.46
C GLY A 573 -15.40 -9.37 24.73
N ILE A 574 -15.78 -10.34 23.88
CA ILE A 574 -17.09 -10.33 23.20
C ILE A 574 -18.24 -10.37 24.21
N ASP A 575 -18.07 -11.13 25.28
CA ASP A 575 -19.06 -11.29 26.34
C ASP A 575 -18.90 -10.28 27.48
N GLY A 576 -17.82 -9.51 27.49
CA GLY A 576 -17.51 -8.55 28.57
C GLY A 576 -17.24 -9.22 29.91
N SER A 577 -16.84 -10.51 29.92
CA SER A 577 -16.72 -11.32 31.15
C SER A 577 -15.70 -10.78 32.13
N ASP A 578 -14.59 -10.19 31.65
CA ASP A 578 -13.50 -9.72 32.50
C ASP A 578 -13.64 -8.26 32.93
N SER A 579 -14.12 -7.37 32.03
CA SER A 579 -14.17 -5.93 32.30
C SER A 579 -15.59 -5.38 32.48
N GLY A 580 -16.63 -6.18 32.20
CA GLY A 580 -18.00 -5.72 32.07
C GLY A 580 -18.26 -4.88 30.81
N GLN A 581 -17.27 -4.77 29.92
CA GLN A 581 -17.32 -4.03 28.68
C GLN A 581 -17.11 -4.98 27.51
N LYS A 582 -17.88 -4.81 26.43
CA LYS A 582 -17.78 -5.66 25.24
C LYS A 582 -17.68 -4.83 23.98
N ILE A 583 -17.07 -5.40 22.95
CA ILE A 583 -17.08 -4.85 21.61
C ILE A 583 -18.37 -5.33 20.92
N SER A 584 -19.15 -4.38 20.41
CA SER A 584 -20.30 -4.70 19.56
C SER A 584 -19.82 -4.86 18.12
N TYR A 585 -19.59 -6.09 17.71
CA TYR A 585 -19.23 -6.40 16.34
C TYR A 585 -20.43 -6.28 15.42
N MET A 586 -20.20 -5.89 14.18
CA MET A 586 -21.23 -5.89 13.15
C MET A 586 -21.76 -7.32 12.92
N SER A 587 -23.09 -7.41 12.80
CA SER A 587 -23.76 -8.66 12.47
C SER A 587 -24.67 -8.47 11.27
N ARG A 588 -24.56 -9.37 10.30
CA ARG A 588 -25.40 -9.41 9.12
C ARG A 588 -26.88 -9.60 9.44
N SER A 589 -27.20 -10.18 10.58
CA SER A 589 -28.58 -10.33 11.06
C SER A 589 -29.20 -9.00 11.53
N ASP A 590 -28.41 -7.98 11.85
CA ASP A 590 -28.87 -6.69 12.39
C ASP A 590 -27.86 -5.56 12.15
N PHE A 591 -27.66 -5.18 10.91
CA PHE A 591 -26.81 -4.04 10.58
C PHE A 591 -27.33 -2.70 11.11
N ASP A 592 -28.64 -2.53 11.27
CA ASP A 592 -29.22 -1.26 11.74
C ASP A 592 -28.73 -0.89 13.14
N THR A 593 -28.61 -1.88 14.02
CA THR A 593 -28.17 -1.70 15.40
C THR A 593 -26.66 -1.80 15.55
N THR A 594 -26.01 -2.68 14.76
CA THR A 594 -24.59 -3.04 14.96
C THR A 594 -23.61 -2.22 14.10
N PHE A 595 -24.09 -1.46 13.11
CA PHE A 595 -23.24 -0.59 12.30
C PHE A 595 -22.53 0.47 13.18
N PRO A 596 -21.18 0.59 13.16
CA PRO A 596 -20.43 1.54 13.96
C PRO A 596 -20.70 2.98 13.52
N LYS A 597 -21.36 3.79 14.36
CA LYS A 597 -21.66 5.21 14.08
C LYS A 597 -20.65 6.16 14.70
N GLU A 598 -20.19 5.81 15.89
CA GLU A 598 -19.26 6.60 16.69
C GLU A 598 -18.26 5.65 17.37
N PRO A 599 -17.00 6.02 17.53
CA PRO A 599 -16.02 5.22 18.24
C PRO A 599 -16.27 5.25 19.75
N VAL A 600 -15.96 4.18 20.43
CA VAL A 600 -15.90 4.17 21.90
C VAL A 600 -14.62 4.89 22.33
N LYS A 601 -14.76 6.04 22.98
CA LYS A 601 -13.63 6.93 23.31
C LYS A 601 -12.86 6.53 24.55
N THR A 602 -13.53 5.90 25.52
CA THR A 602 -12.90 5.52 26.79
C THR A 602 -13.37 4.13 27.24
N ARG A 603 -12.43 3.39 27.81
CA ARG A 603 -12.65 2.10 28.44
C ARG A 603 -11.79 1.98 29.70
N LYS A 604 -12.02 0.92 30.48
CA LYS A 604 -11.14 0.50 31.57
C LYS A 604 -10.59 -0.87 31.26
N LEU A 605 -9.32 -1.05 31.47
CA LEU A 605 -8.74 -2.38 31.56
C LEU A 605 -9.32 -3.11 32.76
N SER A 606 -9.53 -4.42 32.65
CA SER A 606 -9.79 -5.26 33.83
C SER A 606 -8.59 -5.23 34.78
N GLU A 607 -8.79 -5.56 36.04
CA GLU A 607 -7.68 -5.63 37.03
C GLU A 607 -6.60 -6.59 36.53
N LYS A 608 -7.01 -7.75 36.03
CA LYS A 608 -6.08 -8.76 35.48
C LYS A 608 -5.32 -8.23 34.25
N ALA A 609 -6.01 -7.57 33.32
CA ALA A 609 -5.38 -7.00 32.13
C ALA A 609 -4.41 -5.86 32.50
N ALA A 610 -4.77 -5.01 33.46
CA ALA A 610 -3.88 -3.97 33.98
C ALA A 610 -2.63 -4.55 34.62
N GLU A 611 -2.77 -5.61 35.42
CA GLU A 611 -1.63 -6.31 36.03
C GLU A 611 -0.71 -6.96 35.01
N LEU A 612 -1.26 -7.63 34.00
CA LEU A 612 -0.50 -8.23 32.90
C LEU A 612 0.26 -7.21 32.06
N ASN A 613 -0.35 -6.04 31.81
CA ASN A 613 0.23 -4.98 31.03
C ASN A 613 1.14 -4.04 31.83
N LEU A 614 1.21 -4.17 33.16
CA LEU A 614 2.08 -3.36 33.99
C LEU A 614 3.55 -3.68 33.67
N TYR A 615 4.25 -2.70 33.12
CA TYR A 615 5.70 -2.80 32.90
C TYR A 615 6.45 -2.62 34.24
N THR A 616 7.34 -3.55 34.56
CA THR A 616 8.32 -3.41 35.60
C THR A 616 9.67 -3.87 35.06
N GLN A 617 10.77 -3.28 35.60
CA GLN A 617 12.11 -3.71 35.21
C GLN A 617 12.36 -5.18 35.56
N GLU A 618 11.81 -5.65 36.65
CA GLU A 618 11.91 -7.06 37.12
C GLU A 618 11.29 -8.01 36.06
N LYS A 619 10.08 -7.70 35.53
CA LYS A 619 9.43 -8.47 34.46
C LYS A 619 10.25 -8.43 33.17
N ALA A 620 10.82 -7.29 32.82
CA ALA A 620 11.66 -7.15 31.65
C ALA A 620 12.94 -7.97 31.73
N ASP A 621 13.58 -7.95 32.90
CA ASP A 621 14.80 -8.72 33.15
C ASP A 621 14.52 -10.24 33.16
N GLU A 622 13.42 -10.66 33.79
CA GLU A 622 12.97 -12.06 33.79
C GLU A 622 12.66 -12.56 32.40
N PHE A 623 11.93 -11.76 31.58
CA PHE A 623 11.64 -12.09 30.18
C PHE A 623 12.91 -12.20 29.34
N GLY A 624 13.83 -11.25 29.48
CA GLY A 624 15.11 -11.26 28.76
C GLY A 624 15.94 -12.48 29.08
N GLN A 625 16.01 -12.88 30.38
CA GLN A 625 16.74 -14.06 30.80
C GLN A 625 16.12 -15.37 30.31
N SER A 626 14.79 -15.49 30.37
CA SER A 626 14.07 -16.63 29.85
C SER A 626 14.23 -16.76 28.30
N PHE A 627 14.26 -15.66 27.60
CA PHE A 627 14.50 -15.64 26.15
C PHE A 627 15.92 -16.11 25.81
N LEU A 628 16.94 -15.62 26.51
CA LEU A 628 18.33 -16.04 26.34
C LEU A 628 18.52 -17.53 26.64
N GLU A 629 17.93 -18.05 27.71
CA GLU A 629 17.99 -19.46 28.06
C GLU A 629 17.32 -20.36 27.01
N GLN A 630 16.19 -19.94 26.45
CA GLN A 630 15.52 -20.65 25.36
C GLN A 630 16.36 -20.61 24.07
N SER A 631 16.90 -19.45 23.73
CA SER A 631 17.78 -19.27 22.57
C SER A 631 19.03 -20.12 22.64
N GLU A 632 19.70 -20.13 23.80
CA GLU A 632 20.88 -20.99 24.04
C GLU A 632 20.55 -22.50 24.01
N SER A 633 19.35 -22.89 24.47
CA SER A 633 18.89 -24.27 24.41
C SER A 633 18.59 -24.73 23.02
N GLN A 634 17.94 -23.90 22.20
CA GLN A 634 17.63 -24.20 20.80
C GLN A 634 18.89 -24.18 19.93
N SER A 635 19.80 -23.23 20.12
CA SER A 635 21.03 -23.14 19.34
C SER A 635 21.97 -24.35 19.55
N LYS A 636 21.86 -25.03 20.68
CA LYS A 636 22.66 -26.26 20.95
C LYS A 636 22.16 -27.49 20.21
N ASN A 637 20.89 -27.52 19.78
CA ASN A 637 20.27 -28.75 19.31
C ASN A 637 20.01 -28.79 17.79
N ASP A 638 19.74 -27.66 17.10
CA ASP A 638 19.20 -27.70 15.74
C ASP A 638 19.92 -26.86 14.69
N VAL A 639 20.81 -25.95 15.03
CA VAL A 639 21.45 -25.07 14.04
C VAL A 639 22.97 -24.99 14.25
N ALA A 640 23.71 -25.44 13.26
CA ALA A 640 25.17 -25.35 13.25
C ALA A 640 25.62 -23.99 12.68
N PHE A 641 25.39 -22.91 13.43
CA PHE A 641 25.84 -21.57 13.04
C PHE A 641 27.35 -21.50 12.72
N GLY A 642 27.69 -20.73 11.70
CA GLY A 642 29.07 -20.36 11.40
C GLY A 642 29.95 -21.47 10.81
N LYS A 643 29.38 -22.56 10.30
CA LYS A 643 30.13 -23.51 9.49
C LYS A 643 30.47 -22.88 8.16
N LYS A 644 31.59 -22.18 8.08
CA LYS A 644 32.15 -21.72 6.81
C LYS A 644 32.55 -22.93 5.98
N GLN A 645 31.63 -23.45 5.19
CA GLN A 645 31.90 -24.50 4.24
C GLN A 645 31.98 -23.85 2.86
N GLY A 646 33.08 -23.18 2.54
CA GLY A 646 33.54 -22.94 1.17
C GLY A 646 32.49 -22.75 0.06
N LEU A 647 31.34 -22.13 0.35
CA LEU A 647 30.25 -21.93 -0.60
C LEU A 647 30.50 -20.77 -1.58
N TYR A 648 31.68 -20.22 -1.54
CA TYR A 648 32.19 -19.36 -2.59
C TYR A 648 33.01 -20.21 -3.56
N ILE A 649 32.42 -20.55 -4.68
CA ILE A 649 33.14 -21.16 -5.76
C ILE A 649 33.87 -20.02 -6.50
N GLU A 650 35.13 -19.84 -6.20
CA GLU A 650 36.01 -18.98 -7.02
C GLU A 650 36.36 -19.73 -8.29
N LYS A 651 35.61 -19.48 -9.35
CA LYS A 651 35.97 -19.92 -10.71
C LYS A 651 36.44 -18.71 -11.51
N ASN A 652 37.71 -18.66 -11.81
CA ASN A 652 38.34 -17.62 -12.64
C ASN A 652 38.16 -16.18 -12.13
N GLY A 653 38.25 -15.96 -10.82
CA GLY A 653 38.04 -14.63 -10.22
C GLY A 653 36.61 -14.20 -10.12
N THR A 654 35.65 -15.07 -10.42
CA THR A 654 34.24 -14.82 -10.25
C THR A 654 33.73 -15.64 -9.05
N VAL A 655 33.23 -14.98 -8.02
CA VAL A 655 32.62 -15.62 -6.87
C VAL A 655 31.19 -16.01 -7.27
N SER A 656 30.99 -17.32 -7.53
CA SER A 656 29.66 -17.87 -7.71
C SER A 656 29.06 -18.20 -6.33
N LYS A 657 27.87 -17.72 -6.06
CA LYS A 657 27.16 -18.02 -4.82
C LYS A 657 26.24 -19.21 -5.05
N LEU A 658 26.36 -20.25 -4.23
CA LEU A 658 25.54 -21.46 -4.34
C LEU A 658 24.03 -21.12 -4.35
N GLY A 659 23.57 -20.10 -3.60
CA GLY A 659 22.18 -19.66 -3.64
C GLY A 659 21.72 -19.20 -5.03
N TYR A 660 22.62 -18.67 -5.87
CA TYR A 660 22.29 -18.35 -7.27
C TYR A 660 22.12 -19.60 -8.15
N GLU A 661 22.86 -20.68 -7.84
CA GLU A 661 22.75 -21.93 -8.58
C GLU A 661 21.48 -22.69 -8.20
N LEU A 662 21.01 -22.55 -6.95
CA LEU A 662 19.81 -23.20 -6.45
C LEU A 662 18.54 -22.49 -6.97
N GLY A 663 18.61 -21.17 -7.22
CA GLY A 663 17.48 -20.39 -7.75
C GLY A 663 16.22 -20.48 -6.88
N ALA A 664 15.11 -20.91 -7.47
CA ALA A 664 13.83 -21.05 -6.80
C ALA A 664 13.51 -22.51 -6.36
N ASP A 665 14.47 -23.40 -6.43
CA ASP A 665 14.30 -24.76 -5.92
C ASP A 665 14.53 -24.78 -4.40
N TYR A 666 13.50 -24.42 -3.66
CA TYR A 666 13.54 -24.30 -2.19
C TYR A 666 13.59 -25.66 -1.47
N ASP A 667 13.31 -26.74 -2.17
CA ASP A 667 13.37 -28.12 -1.63
C ASP A 667 14.75 -28.76 -1.78
N ASP A 668 15.70 -28.12 -2.47
CA ASP A 668 17.07 -28.61 -2.57
C ASP A 668 17.75 -28.57 -1.20
N PRO A 669 18.21 -29.74 -0.65
CA PRO A 669 18.83 -29.81 0.67
C PRO A 669 20.11 -28.96 0.80
N LYS A 670 20.69 -28.49 -0.30
CA LYS A 670 21.81 -27.55 -0.27
C LYS A 670 21.45 -26.18 0.27
N TRP A 671 20.17 -25.82 0.35
CA TRP A 671 19.75 -24.61 1.05
C TRP A 671 20.12 -24.65 2.53
N ASP A 672 20.09 -25.84 3.16
CA ASP A 672 20.55 -26.00 4.54
C ASP A 672 22.06 -25.67 4.68
N GLU A 673 22.84 -26.04 3.66
CA GLU A 673 24.27 -25.71 3.63
C GLU A 673 24.51 -24.19 3.49
N VAL A 674 23.65 -23.49 2.73
CA VAL A 674 23.70 -22.01 2.60
C VAL A 674 23.31 -21.36 3.93
N LEU A 675 22.21 -21.76 4.53
CA LEU A 675 21.69 -21.19 5.76
C LEU A 675 22.61 -21.45 6.96
N ASN A 676 23.20 -22.65 7.06
CA ASN A 676 24.12 -23.03 8.12
C ASN A 676 25.44 -22.25 8.13
N GLN A 677 25.73 -21.43 7.10
CA GLN A 677 26.87 -20.54 7.12
C GLN A 677 26.67 -19.26 7.90
N LEU A 678 25.41 -18.86 8.07
CA LEU A 678 25.09 -17.68 8.84
C LEU A 678 25.56 -17.87 10.27
N THR A 679 26.25 -16.90 10.80
CA THR A 679 26.52 -16.82 12.23
C THR A 679 25.24 -16.40 12.97
N GLU A 680 25.19 -16.64 14.27
CA GLU A 680 24.09 -16.18 15.10
C GLU A 680 23.87 -14.67 14.93
N LYS A 681 24.95 -13.88 14.96
CA LYS A 681 24.89 -12.43 14.73
C LYS A 681 24.35 -12.04 13.34
N GLU A 682 24.81 -12.72 12.28
CA GLU A 682 24.30 -12.47 10.92
C GLU A 682 22.82 -12.83 10.79
N THR A 683 22.37 -13.87 11.51
CA THR A 683 20.96 -14.25 11.56
C THR A 683 20.15 -13.20 12.32
N GLU A 684 20.61 -12.70 13.45
CA GLU A 684 19.98 -11.59 14.16
C GLU A 684 19.88 -10.35 13.30
N GLU A 685 20.96 -9.95 12.61
CA GLU A 685 20.98 -8.82 11.69
C GLU A 685 20.01 -9.01 10.52
N LEU A 686 19.88 -10.24 10.01
CA LEU A 686 18.90 -10.54 8.96
C LEU A 686 17.47 -10.32 9.44
N PHE A 687 17.11 -10.74 10.66
CA PHE A 687 15.78 -10.51 11.21
C PHE A 687 15.54 -9.05 11.57
N LEU A 688 16.52 -8.35 12.12
CA LEU A 688 16.38 -6.96 12.55
C LEU A 688 16.43 -5.97 11.38
N HIS A 689 17.23 -6.24 10.38
CA HIS A 689 17.53 -5.28 9.30
C HIS A 689 17.41 -5.86 7.89
N GLY A 690 17.10 -7.13 7.72
CA GLY A 690 17.07 -7.82 6.44
C GLY A 690 16.08 -7.23 5.41
N TYR A 691 15.05 -6.54 5.86
CA TYR A 691 14.11 -5.82 4.99
C TYR A 691 14.70 -4.53 4.39
N VAL A 692 15.78 -4.02 4.98
CA VAL A 692 16.48 -2.82 4.49
C VAL A 692 17.79 -3.19 3.79
N LYS A 693 18.45 -4.26 4.26
CA LYS A 693 19.78 -4.65 3.81
C LYS A 693 19.95 -6.16 3.98
N THR A 694 20.34 -6.83 2.92
CA THR A 694 20.86 -8.21 2.96
C THR A 694 22.38 -8.19 2.77
N GLU A 695 23.11 -8.98 3.55
CA GLU A 695 24.55 -9.13 3.37
C GLU A 695 24.94 -9.96 2.14
#